data_d5fa5edc367bcdc760c62e6b4dc6f277
#
_entry.id   d5fa5edc367bcdc760c62e6b4dc6f277
#
_cell.length_a   1.000
_cell.length_b   1.000
_cell.length_c   1.000
_cell.angle_alpha   90.00
_cell.angle_beta   90.00
_cell.angle_gamma   90.00
#
_symmetry.space_group_name_H-M   'P 1'
#
loop_
_entity.id
_entity.type
_entity.pdbx_description
1 polymer ?
#
loop_
_entity_poly.entity_id
_entity_poly.type
_entity_poly.pdbx_seq_one_letter_code
_entity_poly.pdbx_strand_id
1 'polypeptide(L)'
;MSDNYVKTKHDIGVTNTNGDVVGLMLAQKPDGTPAYAVFDRKHLADQFFTGAPLQTYQDPEVEIPLSQYSWRAGMGLKVFDPSDPERYYRAKNMDMRNRGKAVSSYQPSNVAININPFIVNPGLETVNVGWTTPSVNVAWDSTQQHSGTYSLLMNNASANTGQYLAGWAPGAAYQFNFWVKTSRLVNIYIDDGVSKAYSTNAVANAVWQKLSMTKTLEVNAQYMRLMAVRAEGGSGDTWVDDAEIALVNTTNAVAVNGVIRSMAEHNGALHFAMGEYLTKLHNTADFWISSGLLAMQRYPQNISKLMPFTDDSMYICLNTETNYEYIPSNFSIGGSITSNASANVFEFMELLHGVSPTMYGNDDVNKLRSTTDPTNGGVAWSDPATNVGDSAYRITRLLAGGGTLYIFKQDKPYYLDSSGNVQEDLAEEFETLFNEKSGKAALYWNGKVYIPATSHLMEIDGSTKTWLSPSKFITDLPEYGRDIQALAGDDEWLYQVVGGNGINVEVMAGRYESVSGITDWRWHPLRTLDMTNCETSFISSIPVRRHWLSSTNASDLLYYLPLPTSYGNIENDVQANFSSGGYFHTPKLHGDFRLTQKAYTKLELELGHNYAEGIYFEAHYNTLNNSTWTAIGDFKGNSDTRIATGYLPLNPVDNMLQLNFCANSNKAAKTPSLIGYNLTAILYPPRKDIIACTVRAAQGVQTKDVLSSKYESIKLALDNGRKATWPVKIFDIHGDQINVKFLPLPSGTPWISLYKDERSRQTELRYNLLLQEIDIG
;
A
#
# COMPACT_ATOMS: atom_id res chain seq x y z
N MET A 1 12.00 -37.75 -32.66
CA MET A 1 11.61 -38.90 -33.53
C MET A 1 10.62 -38.53 -34.64
N SER A 2 9.92 -37.39 -34.57
CA SER A 2 8.96 -36.93 -35.58
C SER A 2 9.62 -36.34 -36.84
N ASP A 3 10.77 -35.70 -36.69
CA ASP A 3 11.39 -34.93 -37.79
C ASP A 3 11.94 -35.77 -38.95
N ASN A 4 12.25 -37.07 -38.74
CA ASN A 4 12.79 -37.93 -39.78
C ASN A 4 11.71 -38.64 -40.64
N TYR A 5 10.45 -38.63 -40.15
CA TYR A 5 9.40 -39.38 -40.82
C TYR A 5 8.83 -38.67 -42.05
N VAL A 6 8.70 -37.36 -41.99
CA VAL A 6 8.07 -36.56 -43.08
C VAL A 6 9.07 -36.25 -44.19
N LYS A 7 10.38 -36.17 -43.90
CA LYS A 7 11.46 -35.77 -44.81
C LYS A 7 11.71 -36.76 -45.95
N THR A 8 11.18 -37.98 -45.89
CA THR A 8 11.60 -39.03 -46.84
C THR A 8 10.58 -39.40 -47.93
N LYS A 9 9.33 -38.84 -48.01
CA LYS A 9 8.29 -39.49 -48.77
C LYS A 9 7.21 -38.68 -49.46
N HIS A 10 7.26 -37.42 -49.62
CA HIS A 10 6.14 -36.61 -50.18
C HIS A 10 4.79 -36.81 -49.48
N ASP A 11 4.80 -37.25 -48.23
CA ASP A 11 3.65 -37.41 -47.40
C ASP A 11 3.46 -36.18 -46.51
N ILE A 12 2.27 -35.91 -46.09
CA ILE A 12 1.95 -34.87 -45.09
C ILE A 12 1.62 -35.51 -43.74
N GLY A 13 1.87 -34.80 -42.66
CA GLY A 13 1.48 -35.24 -41.29
C GLY A 13 0.48 -34.30 -40.68
N VAL A 14 -0.51 -34.82 -39.98
CA VAL A 14 -1.49 -34.01 -39.21
C VAL A 14 -1.32 -34.31 -37.71
N THR A 15 -1.11 -33.31 -36.91
CA THR A 15 -1.03 -33.49 -35.47
C THR A 15 -2.42 -33.67 -34.87
N ASN A 16 -2.63 -34.76 -34.13
CA ASN A 16 -3.89 -35.01 -33.45
C ASN A 16 -3.98 -34.20 -32.14
N THR A 17 -5.09 -34.27 -31.44
CA THR A 17 -5.35 -33.59 -30.18
C THR A 17 -4.40 -34.02 -29.01
N ASN A 18 -3.74 -35.17 -29.14
CA ASN A 18 -2.78 -35.68 -28.16
C ASN A 18 -1.34 -35.29 -28.49
N GLY A 19 -1.11 -34.54 -29.57
CA GLY A 19 0.21 -34.16 -30.02
C GLY A 19 0.91 -35.21 -30.90
N ASP A 20 0.29 -36.35 -31.20
CA ASP A 20 0.87 -37.38 -32.07
C ASP A 20 0.71 -37.01 -33.54
N VAL A 21 1.71 -37.29 -34.35
CA VAL A 21 1.65 -37.06 -35.79
C VAL A 21 1.04 -38.26 -36.49
N VAL A 22 -0.06 -38.02 -37.21
CA VAL A 22 -0.70 -39.01 -38.10
C VAL A 22 -0.22 -38.77 -39.52
N GLY A 23 0.63 -39.68 -40.04
CA GLY A 23 1.14 -39.61 -41.41
C GLY A 23 0.08 -39.88 -42.44
N LEU A 24 0.04 -39.06 -43.52
CA LEU A 24 -0.87 -39.14 -44.62
C LEU A 24 -0.10 -39.36 -45.91
N MET A 25 -0.56 -40.29 -46.77
CA MET A 25 -0.05 -40.51 -48.14
C MET A 25 -0.82 -39.69 -49.15
N LEU A 26 -0.13 -39.01 -50.04
CA LEU A 26 -0.73 -38.32 -51.15
C LEU A 26 -1.24 -39.30 -52.21
N ALA A 27 -2.39 -39.02 -52.75
CA ALA A 27 -2.86 -39.70 -53.95
C ALA A 27 -1.97 -39.32 -55.14
N GLN A 28 -1.87 -40.21 -56.13
CA GLN A 28 -1.18 -39.90 -57.36
C GLN A 28 -2.17 -39.44 -58.43
N LYS A 29 -1.76 -38.47 -59.22
CA LYS A 29 -2.43 -38.06 -60.43
C LYS A 29 -2.23 -39.13 -61.54
N PRO A 30 -2.94 -39.09 -62.66
CA PRO A 30 -2.78 -40.02 -63.77
C PRO A 30 -1.36 -40.03 -64.36
N ASP A 31 -0.63 -38.96 -64.26
CA ASP A 31 0.76 -38.81 -64.72
C ASP A 31 1.80 -39.36 -63.70
N GLY A 32 1.33 -39.86 -62.55
CA GLY A 32 2.18 -40.41 -61.50
C GLY A 32 2.75 -39.38 -60.51
N THR A 33 2.46 -38.10 -60.69
CA THR A 33 2.88 -37.04 -59.74
C THR A 33 1.97 -37.02 -58.49
N PRO A 34 2.49 -36.58 -57.32
CA PRO A 34 1.66 -36.41 -56.13
C PRO A 34 0.52 -35.41 -56.39
N ALA A 35 -0.68 -35.71 -55.88
CA ALA A 35 -1.80 -34.80 -55.93
C ALA A 35 -1.63 -33.72 -54.82
N TYR A 36 -0.71 -32.80 -55.05
CA TYR A 36 -0.36 -31.68 -54.12
C TYR A 36 0.00 -30.45 -54.95
N ALA A 37 -0.45 -29.30 -54.54
CA ALA A 37 -0.09 -28.02 -55.12
C ALA A 37 -0.25 -26.89 -54.08
N VAL A 38 0.57 -25.86 -54.22
CA VAL A 38 0.55 -24.65 -53.37
C VAL A 38 0.15 -23.45 -54.24
N PHE A 39 -0.72 -22.62 -53.75
CA PHE A 39 -1.24 -21.47 -54.45
C PHE A 39 -1.26 -20.23 -53.49
N ASP A 40 -1.07 -19.07 -54.10
CA ASP A 40 -1.19 -17.79 -53.38
C ASP A 40 -2.64 -17.30 -53.19
N ARG A 41 -3.59 -17.88 -53.96
CA ARG A 41 -4.98 -17.47 -53.98
C ARG A 41 -5.96 -18.64 -53.95
N LYS A 42 -7.06 -18.50 -53.22
CA LYS A 42 -8.05 -19.55 -53.06
C LYS A 42 -8.66 -19.99 -54.40
N HIS A 43 -9.01 -19.07 -55.31
CA HIS A 43 -9.61 -19.41 -56.57
C HIS A 43 -8.70 -20.27 -57.48
N LEU A 44 -7.38 -20.09 -57.43
CA LEU A 44 -6.42 -20.95 -58.13
C LEU A 44 -6.37 -22.33 -57.48
N ALA A 45 -6.41 -22.40 -56.14
CA ALA A 45 -6.47 -23.66 -55.44
C ALA A 45 -7.77 -24.42 -55.67
N ASP A 46 -8.90 -23.71 -55.81
CA ASP A 46 -10.19 -24.34 -56.17
C ASP A 46 -10.16 -24.98 -57.53
N GLN A 47 -9.41 -24.44 -58.51
CA GLN A 47 -9.21 -25.03 -59.84
C GLN A 47 -8.52 -26.40 -59.79
N PHE A 48 -7.75 -26.66 -58.73
CA PHE A 48 -7.13 -27.98 -58.54
C PHE A 48 -8.15 -29.11 -58.49
N PHE A 49 -9.35 -28.84 -58.02
CA PHE A 49 -10.44 -29.80 -57.89
C PHE A 49 -11.51 -29.68 -59.02
N THR A 50 -11.81 -28.47 -59.46
CA THR A 50 -12.96 -28.21 -60.35
C THR A 50 -12.57 -27.71 -61.73
N GLY A 51 -11.37 -27.18 -61.89
CA GLY A 51 -10.92 -26.59 -63.15
C GLY A 51 -11.56 -25.22 -63.47
N ALA A 52 -12.46 -24.72 -62.65
CA ALA A 52 -13.16 -23.46 -62.87
C ALA A 52 -12.89 -22.42 -61.75
N PRO A 53 -12.71 -21.12 -62.05
CA PRO A 53 -12.50 -20.10 -61.05
C PRO A 53 -13.77 -19.85 -60.25
N LEU A 54 -13.64 -19.83 -58.92
CA LEU A 54 -14.68 -19.41 -57.98
C LEU A 54 -14.39 -17.99 -57.46
N GLN A 55 -15.44 -17.32 -56.97
CA GLN A 55 -15.26 -16.00 -56.39
C GLN A 55 -14.27 -16.00 -55.24
N THR A 56 -13.39 -15.00 -55.23
CA THR A 56 -12.42 -14.79 -54.19
C THR A 56 -13.10 -14.52 -52.86
N TYR A 57 -12.89 -15.38 -51.90
CA TYR A 57 -13.25 -15.16 -50.51
C TYR A 57 -12.06 -14.64 -49.77
N GLN A 58 -12.12 -13.37 -49.35
CA GLN A 58 -11.12 -12.81 -48.41
C GLN A 58 -11.73 -12.81 -47.01
N ASP A 59 -11.23 -13.67 -46.13
CA ASP A 59 -11.46 -13.47 -44.72
C ASP A 59 -10.53 -12.32 -44.25
N PRO A 60 -11.06 -11.29 -43.62
CA PRO A 60 -10.22 -10.21 -43.13
C PRO A 60 -9.28 -10.72 -42.03
N GLU A 61 -8.02 -10.37 -42.13
CA GLU A 61 -7.07 -10.48 -41.04
C GLU A 61 -7.36 -9.35 -40.08
N VAL A 62 -7.63 -9.64 -38.80
CA VAL A 62 -7.90 -8.62 -37.79
C VAL A 62 -6.99 -8.84 -36.60
N GLU A 63 -5.99 -7.99 -36.52
CA GLU A 63 -5.24 -7.80 -35.28
C GLU A 63 -6.00 -6.88 -34.36
N ILE A 64 -6.09 -7.26 -33.09
CA ILE A 64 -6.73 -6.48 -32.05
C ILE A 64 -5.66 -6.05 -31.04
N PRO A 65 -5.32 -4.76 -30.97
CA PRO A 65 -4.48 -4.24 -29.91
C PRO A 65 -5.30 -4.13 -28.61
N LEU A 66 -4.82 -4.73 -27.54
CA LEU A 66 -5.37 -4.63 -26.20
C LEU A 66 -4.40 -3.79 -25.37
N SER A 67 -4.58 -2.47 -25.40
CA SER A 67 -3.65 -1.53 -24.84
C SER A 67 -4.22 -0.84 -23.60
N GLN A 68 -3.34 -0.55 -22.64
CA GLN A 68 -3.68 0.28 -21.48
C GLN A 68 -2.49 1.17 -21.13
N TYR A 69 -2.72 2.49 -20.98
CA TYR A 69 -1.71 3.51 -20.71
C TYR A 69 -2.03 4.35 -19.47
N SER A 70 -2.99 3.91 -18.67
CA SER A 70 -3.36 4.55 -17.42
C SER A 70 -4.05 3.56 -16.51
N TRP A 71 -3.87 3.74 -15.21
CA TRP A 71 -4.52 2.91 -14.17
C TRP A 71 -5.32 3.75 -13.19
N ARG A 72 -5.64 5.00 -13.52
CA ARG A 72 -6.31 5.96 -12.63
C ARG A 72 -7.75 5.56 -12.26
N ALA A 73 -8.37 4.67 -13.03
CA ALA A 73 -9.67 4.13 -12.69
C ALA A 73 -9.65 3.18 -11.47
N GLY A 74 -8.45 2.86 -10.97
CA GLY A 74 -8.29 2.06 -9.77
C GLY A 74 -8.64 0.59 -9.95
N MET A 75 -8.87 -0.09 -8.83
CA MET A 75 -9.35 -1.47 -8.83
C MET A 75 -10.75 -1.59 -9.43
N GLY A 76 -11.01 -2.69 -10.12
CA GLY A 76 -12.31 -2.97 -10.71
C GLY A 76 -12.60 -4.46 -10.81
N LEU A 77 -13.54 -4.80 -11.66
CA LEU A 77 -13.97 -6.18 -11.89
C LEU A 77 -12.87 -7.00 -12.59
N LYS A 78 -12.90 -8.32 -12.38
CA LYS A 78 -11.98 -9.26 -13.01
C LYS A 78 -12.10 -9.31 -14.53
N VAL A 79 -13.26 -8.99 -15.08
CA VAL A 79 -13.51 -8.96 -16.51
C VAL A 79 -13.27 -7.54 -17.03
N PHE A 80 -12.56 -7.41 -18.17
CA PHE A 80 -12.33 -6.13 -18.82
C PHE A 80 -13.66 -5.43 -19.14
N ASP A 81 -13.78 -4.19 -18.68
CA ASP A 81 -14.92 -3.33 -18.92
C ASP A 81 -14.53 -2.24 -19.93
N PRO A 82 -15.10 -2.27 -21.16
CA PRO A 82 -14.80 -1.25 -22.17
C PRO A 82 -15.26 0.16 -21.80
N SER A 83 -16.26 0.28 -20.90
CA SER A 83 -16.73 1.59 -20.41
C SER A 83 -15.78 2.23 -19.40
N ASP A 84 -14.87 1.45 -18.82
CA ASP A 84 -13.89 1.90 -17.85
C ASP A 84 -12.53 1.18 -18.05
N PRO A 85 -11.84 1.46 -19.17
CA PRO A 85 -10.68 0.70 -19.62
C PRO A 85 -9.42 0.93 -18.78
N GLU A 86 -9.39 1.97 -17.91
CA GLU A 86 -8.23 2.34 -17.12
C GLU A 86 -8.19 1.61 -15.75
N ARG A 87 -8.97 0.54 -15.59
CA ARG A 87 -8.98 -0.28 -14.37
C ARG A 87 -7.92 -1.38 -14.39
N TYR A 88 -7.53 -1.80 -13.22
CA TYR A 88 -6.84 -3.07 -12.98
C TYR A 88 -7.64 -3.92 -11.99
N TYR A 89 -7.37 -5.22 -11.97
CA TYR A 89 -8.16 -6.13 -11.15
C TYR A 89 -7.65 -6.21 -9.70
N ARG A 90 -6.34 -6.36 -9.52
CA ARG A 90 -5.69 -6.56 -8.23
C ARG A 90 -4.30 -5.95 -8.24
N ALA A 91 -3.85 -5.41 -7.13
CA ALA A 91 -2.47 -4.99 -6.96
C ALA A 91 -1.99 -5.29 -5.54
N LYS A 92 -0.70 -5.52 -5.39
CA LYS A 92 -0.05 -5.67 -4.08
C LYS A 92 1.31 -5.01 -4.12
N ASN A 93 1.57 -4.12 -3.14
CA ASN A 93 2.82 -3.37 -3.04
C ASN A 93 3.15 -2.58 -4.31
N MET A 94 2.13 -2.05 -4.96
CA MET A 94 2.24 -1.18 -6.14
C MET A 94 1.61 0.17 -5.85
N ASP A 95 2.15 1.23 -6.44
CA ASP A 95 1.53 2.55 -6.44
C ASP A 95 1.14 2.94 -7.86
N MET A 96 -0.15 3.09 -8.08
CA MET A 96 -0.75 3.44 -9.37
C MET A 96 -1.49 4.78 -9.33
N ARG A 97 -1.31 5.57 -8.27
CA ARG A 97 -1.95 6.88 -8.12
C ARG A 97 -1.38 7.90 -9.10
N ASN A 98 -0.15 7.69 -9.56
CA ASN A 98 0.46 8.54 -10.58
C ASN A 98 -0.19 8.28 -11.94
N ARG A 99 -0.76 9.30 -12.53
CA ARG A 99 -1.36 9.26 -13.86
C ARG A 99 -0.34 8.76 -14.88
N GLY A 100 -0.64 7.62 -15.49
CA GLY A 100 0.17 7.03 -16.55
C GLY A 100 1.38 6.21 -16.11
N LYS A 101 1.56 5.90 -14.80
CA LYS A 101 2.66 5.05 -14.35
C LYS A 101 2.23 4.07 -13.27
N ALA A 102 2.72 2.82 -13.37
CA ALA A 102 2.68 1.86 -12.29
C ALA A 102 4.10 1.63 -11.77
N VAL A 103 4.30 1.80 -10.45
CA VAL A 103 5.61 1.65 -9.79
C VAL A 103 5.45 0.80 -8.52
N SER A 104 6.54 0.26 -7.99
CA SER A 104 6.49 -0.37 -6.66
C SER A 104 6.14 0.67 -5.60
N SER A 105 5.33 0.29 -4.63
CA SER A 105 5.04 1.16 -3.49
C SER A 105 6.26 1.31 -2.58
N TYR A 106 6.20 2.29 -1.68
CA TYR A 106 7.25 2.48 -0.69
C TYR A 106 7.36 1.32 0.28
N GLN A 107 8.60 1.08 0.70
CA GLN A 107 8.90 0.21 1.82
C GLN A 107 8.48 0.93 3.11
N PRO A 108 7.64 0.33 3.97
CA PRO A 108 7.36 0.88 5.28
C PRO A 108 8.62 0.84 6.13
N SER A 109 8.77 1.84 6.98
CA SER A 109 9.86 1.88 7.96
C SER A 109 9.28 1.87 9.37
N ASN A 110 9.93 1.13 10.27
CA ASN A 110 9.60 1.09 11.68
C ASN A 110 10.36 2.18 12.44
N VAL A 111 9.74 2.70 13.46
CA VAL A 111 10.38 3.67 14.37
C VAL A 111 10.58 3.03 15.73
N ALA A 112 11.84 2.89 16.13
CA ALA A 112 12.21 2.32 17.42
C ALA A 112 12.16 3.36 18.54
N ILE A 113 12.10 2.89 19.77
CA ILE A 113 12.30 3.73 20.97
C ILE A 113 13.79 4.02 21.12
N ASN A 114 14.11 5.29 21.34
CA ASN A 114 15.46 5.73 21.67
C ASN A 114 15.51 6.15 23.13
N ILE A 115 16.37 5.48 23.90
CA ILE A 115 16.58 5.70 25.32
C ILE A 115 17.88 6.48 25.64
N ASN A 116 18.50 7.08 24.62
CA ASN A 116 19.61 7.98 24.80
C ASN A 116 19.10 9.42 24.95
N PRO A 117 19.07 9.99 26.13
CA PRO A 117 18.62 11.35 26.34
C PRO A 117 19.61 12.36 25.76
N PHE A 118 19.10 13.51 25.40
CA PHE A 118 19.94 14.64 24.99
C PHE A 118 19.53 15.89 25.73
N ILE A 119 20.50 16.76 25.98
CA ILE A 119 20.30 18.07 26.58
C ILE A 119 20.10 19.09 25.47
N VAL A 120 19.05 19.89 25.60
CA VAL A 120 18.87 21.05 24.71
C VAL A 120 19.76 22.16 25.19
N ASN A 121 20.59 22.72 24.30
CA ASN A 121 21.55 23.78 24.66
C ASN A 121 22.53 23.35 25.77
N PRO A 122 23.33 22.28 25.57
CA PRO A 122 24.19 21.72 26.61
C PRO A 122 25.28 22.68 27.05
N GLY A 123 25.84 23.49 26.15
CA GLY A 123 26.85 24.52 26.43
C GLY A 123 26.24 25.86 26.83
N LEU A 124 24.92 25.95 27.04
CA LEU A 124 24.23 27.17 27.48
C LEU A 124 24.40 28.39 26.56
N GLU A 125 24.78 28.20 25.31
CA GLU A 125 25.16 29.26 24.38
C GLU A 125 23.96 30.04 23.78
N THR A 126 22.73 29.52 23.92
CA THR A 126 21.51 30.18 23.43
C THR A 126 20.67 30.65 24.61
N VAL A 127 20.52 31.95 24.73
CA VAL A 127 19.77 32.58 25.84
C VAL A 127 18.30 32.17 25.81
N ASN A 128 17.73 31.82 26.95
CA ASN A 128 16.34 31.40 27.16
C ASN A 128 15.92 30.11 26.40
N VAL A 129 16.87 29.25 26.07
CA VAL A 129 16.58 27.97 25.41
C VAL A 129 16.98 26.80 26.31
N GLY A 130 16.02 25.90 26.52
CA GLY A 130 16.21 24.58 27.15
C GLY A 130 16.25 24.57 28.65
N TRP A 131 16.83 25.57 29.29
CA TRP A 131 17.04 25.64 30.75
C TRP A 131 16.02 26.53 31.44
N THR A 132 15.42 26.01 32.50
CA THR A 132 14.45 26.78 33.27
C THR A 132 15.18 27.84 34.14
N THR A 133 14.67 29.06 34.06
CA THR A 133 15.04 30.17 34.98
C THR A 133 13.83 30.47 35.85
N PRO A 134 13.51 29.61 36.87
CA PRO A 134 12.24 29.68 37.57
C PRO A 134 12.09 30.85 38.53
N SER A 135 13.14 31.66 38.68
CA SER A 135 13.12 32.82 39.58
C SER A 135 13.93 33.98 39.02
N VAL A 136 13.66 35.18 39.53
CA VAL A 136 14.49 36.40 39.36
C VAL A 136 15.96 36.22 39.79
N ASN A 137 16.27 35.08 40.37
CA ASN A 137 17.58 34.74 40.93
C ASN A 137 18.44 33.87 40.02
N VAL A 138 17.96 33.56 38.81
CA VAL A 138 18.71 32.84 37.78
C VAL A 138 18.70 33.68 36.51
N ALA A 139 19.90 34.01 36.03
CA ALA A 139 20.08 34.86 34.84
C ALA A 139 21.15 34.31 33.92
N TRP A 140 21.06 34.64 32.66
CA TRP A 140 22.15 34.40 31.70
C TRP A 140 23.27 35.39 31.93
N ASP A 141 24.51 34.90 31.97
CA ASP A 141 25.70 35.69 32.26
C ASP A 141 26.78 35.44 31.20
N SER A 142 27.33 36.51 30.68
CA SER A 142 28.43 36.48 29.72
C SER A 142 29.79 36.88 30.35
N THR A 143 29.86 37.05 31.68
CA THR A 143 31.05 37.49 32.35
C THR A 143 31.89 36.32 32.90
N GLN A 144 31.28 35.18 33.14
CA GLN A 144 31.92 33.97 33.67
C GLN A 144 31.42 32.75 32.91
N GLN A 145 32.22 32.14 32.06
CA GLN A 145 31.92 30.92 31.34
C GLN A 145 33.00 29.85 31.58
N HIS A 146 32.60 28.57 31.50
CA HIS A 146 33.54 27.47 31.40
C HIS A 146 33.99 27.29 29.95
N SER A 147 33.07 27.34 29.02
CA SER A 147 33.32 27.39 27.59
C SER A 147 32.36 28.36 26.93
N GLY A 148 32.57 28.68 25.64
CA GLY A 148 31.66 29.49 24.84
C GLY A 148 31.47 30.93 25.31
N THR A 149 30.22 31.45 25.25
CA THR A 149 29.89 32.87 25.47
C THR A 149 29.02 33.11 26.69
N TYR A 150 28.21 32.15 27.10
CA TYR A 150 27.25 32.30 28.19
C TYR A 150 27.33 31.19 29.20
N SER A 151 26.87 31.47 30.39
CA SER A 151 26.60 30.52 31.49
C SER A 151 25.31 30.92 32.21
N LEU A 152 24.81 30.12 33.15
CA LEU A 152 23.70 30.51 34.02
C LEU A 152 24.24 30.91 35.40
N LEU A 153 23.97 32.16 35.80
CA LEU A 153 24.24 32.69 37.12
C LEU A 153 23.08 32.42 38.06
N MET A 154 23.33 31.77 39.17
CA MET A 154 22.44 31.60 40.32
C MET A 154 22.94 32.48 41.48
N ASN A 155 22.24 33.59 41.75
CA ASN A 155 22.74 34.67 42.64
C ASN A 155 22.08 34.71 44.02
N ASN A 156 21.14 33.81 44.35
CA ASN A 156 20.42 33.83 45.61
C ASN A 156 20.27 32.44 46.23
N ALA A 157 19.89 32.42 47.52
CA ALA A 157 19.52 31.20 48.23
C ALA A 157 18.38 30.44 47.49
N SER A 158 18.47 29.13 47.45
CA SER A 158 17.50 28.27 46.82
C SER A 158 17.32 28.50 45.32
N ALA A 159 18.22 29.24 44.65
CA ALA A 159 18.23 29.32 43.20
C ALA A 159 18.49 27.92 42.60
N ASN A 160 17.71 27.59 41.60
CA ASN A 160 17.88 26.34 40.89
C ASN A 160 17.62 26.53 39.38
N THR A 161 18.29 25.71 38.60
CA THR A 161 18.06 25.62 37.17
C THR A 161 18.03 24.17 36.79
N GLY A 162 17.27 23.85 35.74
CA GLY A 162 17.17 22.48 35.29
C GLY A 162 16.48 22.31 33.97
N GLN A 163 16.47 21.08 33.52
CA GLN A 163 15.84 20.66 32.27
C GLN A 163 15.20 19.29 32.44
N TYR A 164 13.99 19.14 31.94
CA TYR A 164 13.39 17.82 31.75
C TYR A 164 13.91 17.23 30.45
N LEU A 165 14.17 15.95 30.43
CA LEU A 165 14.71 15.27 29.25
C LEU A 165 13.70 14.32 28.65
N ALA A 166 13.79 14.19 27.33
CA ALA A 166 13.16 13.12 26.58
C ALA A 166 14.20 12.05 26.22
N GLY A 167 13.76 10.80 25.96
CA GLY A 167 14.65 9.71 25.55
C GLY A 167 15.23 8.93 26.73
N TRP A 168 14.43 8.59 27.71
CA TRP A 168 14.83 7.80 28.87
C TRP A 168 13.98 6.52 28.99
N ALA A 169 14.47 5.57 29.78
CA ALA A 169 13.75 4.35 30.14
C ALA A 169 13.80 4.10 31.65
N PRO A 170 12.71 3.64 32.29
CA PRO A 170 12.73 3.21 33.68
C PRO A 170 13.74 2.09 33.88
N GLY A 171 14.39 2.04 35.05
CA GLY A 171 15.39 1.02 35.35
C GLY A 171 16.76 1.20 34.69
N ALA A 172 16.89 2.08 33.70
CA ALA A 172 18.15 2.41 33.08
C ALA A 172 18.98 3.38 33.95
N ALA A 173 20.29 3.29 33.87
CA ALA A 173 21.21 4.15 34.63
C ALA A 173 21.80 5.24 33.74
N TYR A 174 21.75 6.48 34.23
CA TYR A 174 22.25 7.67 33.55
C TYR A 174 23.25 8.41 34.38
N GLN A 175 24.30 8.91 33.71
CA GLN A 175 25.32 9.77 34.34
C GLN A 175 25.09 11.21 33.88
N PHE A 176 24.95 12.11 34.85
CA PHE A 176 24.85 13.55 34.62
C PHE A 176 26.12 14.25 35.09
N ASN A 177 26.68 15.10 34.26
CA ASN A 177 27.81 15.95 34.53
C ASN A 177 27.44 17.40 34.28
N PHE A 178 27.96 18.32 35.14
CA PHE A 178 27.76 19.75 34.99
C PHE A 178 28.96 20.49 35.51
N TRP A 179 29.45 21.47 34.78
CA TRP A 179 30.52 22.34 35.27
C TRP A 179 29.92 23.44 36.12
N VAL A 180 30.54 23.66 37.30
CA VAL A 180 30.07 24.60 38.32
C VAL A 180 31.25 25.42 38.81
N LYS A 181 31.07 26.75 38.88
CA LYS A 181 31.96 27.67 39.57
C LYS A 181 31.20 28.36 40.68
N THR A 182 31.63 28.17 41.93
CA THR A 182 30.81 28.61 43.06
C THR A 182 31.65 29.04 44.27
N SER A 183 31.13 30.01 44.99
CA SER A 183 31.59 30.38 46.33
C SER A 183 30.69 29.79 47.43
N ARG A 184 29.75 28.89 47.08
CA ARG A 184 28.75 28.31 47.96
C ARG A 184 28.61 26.80 47.73
N LEU A 185 27.88 26.12 48.61
CA LEU A 185 27.55 24.72 48.39
C LEU A 185 26.50 24.59 47.28
N VAL A 186 26.86 23.82 46.27
CA VAL A 186 25.99 23.48 45.13
C VAL A 186 26.08 22.00 44.86
N ASN A 187 24.96 21.38 44.54
CA ASN A 187 24.93 20.02 44.03
C ASN A 187 24.11 19.94 42.74
N ILE A 188 24.31 18.87 42.02
CA ILE A 188 23.50 18.50 40.89
C ILE A 188 22.71 17.21 41.21
N TYR A 189 21.54 17.03 40.63
CA TYR A 189 20.77 15.81 40.83
C TYR A 189 19.94 15.44 39.62
N ILE A 190 19.59 14.15 39.55
CA ILE A 190 18.56 13.62 38.67
C ILE A 190 17.32 13.33 39.52
N ASP A 191 16.17 13.84 39.06
CA ASP A 191 14.83 13.58 39.61
C ASP A 191 14.05 12.75 38.61
N ASP A 192 13.44 11.64 39.06
CA ASP A 192 12.62 10.78 38.19
C ASP A 192 11.13 10.78 38.55
N GLY A 193 10.73 11.72 39.41
CA GLY A 193 9.34 11.82 39.90
C GLY A 193 9.04 10.89 41.09
N VAL A 194 9.89 9.95 41.37
CA VAL A 194 9.77 9.00 42.49
C VAL A 194 10.83 9.27 43.53
N SER A 195 12.08 9.46 43.10
CA SER A 195 13.23 9.70 43.98
C SER A 195 14.24 10.64 43.32
N LYS A 196 15.16 11.19 44.16
CA LYS A 196 16.25 12.06 43.72
C LYS A 196 17.60 11.47 44.11
N ALA A 197 18.56 11.54 43.20
CA ALA A 197 19.94 11.21 43.51
C ALA A 197 20.81 12.45 43.30
N TYR A 198 21.67 12.76 44.28
CA TYR A 198 22.46 13.96 44.34
C TYR A 198 23.95 13.66 44.14
N SER A 199 24.68 14.58 43.52
CA SER A 199 26.14 14.59 43.54
C SER A 199 26.68 14.94 44.94
N THR A 200 27.95 14.77 45.15
CA THR A 200 28.66 15.47 46.22
C THR A 200 28.56 16.99 46.01
N ASN A 201 28.62 17.76 47.08
CA ASN A 201 28.62 19.21 46.97
C ASN A 201 29.88 19.71 46.28
N ALA A 202 29.73 20.76 45.49
CA ALA A 202 30.84 21.50 44.93
C ALA A 202 31.70 22.16 46.07
N VAL A 203 32.99 22.24 45.86
CA VAL A 203 33.89 22.98 46.77
C VAL A 203 33.71 24.49 46.56
N ALA A 204 33.44 25.24 47.62
CA ALA A 204 33.24 26.69 47.57
C ALA A 204 34.57 27.44 47.42
N ASN A 205 35.18 27.41 46.22
CA ASN A 205 36.52 27.98 45.96
C ASN A 205 36.55 28.93 44.74
N ALA A 206 35.39 29.24 44.15
CA ALA A 206 35.23 30.07 42.96
C ALA A 206 36.08 29.63 41.74
N VAL A 207 36.38 28.34 41.64
CA VAL A 207 37.04 27.70 40.49
C VAL A 207 36.07 26.79 39.78
N TRP A 208 36.16 26.67 38.46
CA TRP A 208 35.37 25.72 37.69
C TRP A 208 35.73 24.29 38.08
N GLN A 209 34.71 23.52 38.42
CA GLN A 209 34.81 22.10 38.78
C GLN A 209 33.70 21.30 38.15
N LYS A 210 34.02 20.10 37.71
CA LYS A 210 33.02 19.16 37.11
C LYS A 210 32.38 18.36 38.23
N LEU A 211 31.07 18.54 38.43
CA LEU A 211 30.28 17.67 39.28
C LEU A 211 29.76 16.51 38.43
N SER A 212 29.74 15.32 39.02
CA SER A 212 29.26 14.10 38.35
C SER A 212 28.39 13.30 39.31
N MET A 213 27.31 12.70 38.76
CA MET A 213 26.50 11.77 39.51
C MET A 213 25.88 10.74 38.57
N THR A 214 25.59 9.57 39.10
CA THR A 214 24.90 8.50 38.37
C THR A 214 23.63 8.12 39.11
N LYS A 215 22.53 7.95 38.39
CA LYS A 215 21.27 7.45 38.93
C LYS A 215 20.72 6.34 38.05
N THR A 216 20.34 5.21 38.65
CA THR A 216 19.42 4.27 38.05
C THR A 216 18.01 4.79 38.31
N LEU A 217 17.23 5.02 37.22
CA LEU A 217 15.86 5.45 37.36
C LEU A 217 15.03 4.36 38.04
N GLU A 218 14.04 4.74 38.80
CA GLU A 218 13.09 3.79 39.38
C GLU A 218 12.28 3.10 38.31
N VAL A 219 11.82 1.89 38.57
CA VAL A 219 10.99 1.12 37.60
C VAL A 219 9.63 1.77 37.32
N ASN A 220 9.18 2.64 38.21
CA ASN A 220 7.97 3.46 38.09
C ASN A 220 8.28 4.94 37.86
N ALA A 221 9.48 5.26 37.35
CA ALA A 221 9.85 6.62 36.97
C ALA A 221 8.80 7.29 36.11
N GLN A 222 8.49 8.53 36.41
CA GLN A 222 7.46 9.31 35.70
C GLN A 222 8.06 10.22 34.63
N TYR A 223 9.23 10.75 34.89
CA TYR A 223 10.01 11.63 34.03
C TYR A 223 11.50 11.53 34.32
N MET A 224 12.30 12.24 33.58
CA MET A 224 13.73 12.47 33.91
C MET A 224 14.01 13.95 33.87
N ARG A 225 14.45 14.51 35.02
CA ARG A 225 14.78 15.92 35.16
C ARG A 225 16.20 16.09 35.72
N LEU A 226 16.99 16.90 35.04
CA LEU A 226 18.32 17.32 35.52
C LEU A 226 18.21 18.65 36.27
N MET A 227 18.89 18.80 37.39
CA MET A 227 18.83 19.99 38.18
C MET A 227 20.23 20.36 38.74
N ALA A 228 20.52 21.66 38.78
CA ALA A 228 21.55 22.24 39.60
C ALA A 228 20.89 23.12 40.66
N VAL A 229 21.28 22.96 41.90
CA VAL A 229 20.66 23.63 43.07
C VAL A 229 21.70 24.18 44.02
N ARG A 230 21.55 25.44 44.43
CA ARG A 230 22.28 25.99 45.58
C ARG A 230 21.67 25.44 46.86
N ALA A 231 22.53 24.78 47.65
CA ALA A 231 22.16 24.17 48.93
C ALA A 231 22.13 25.13 50.09
N GLU A 232 22.80 26.29 49.96
CA GLU A 232 22.97 27.26 51.06
C GLU A 232 22.41 28.64 50.71
N GLY A 233 21.83 29.28 51.71
CA GLY A 233 21.41 30.69 51.66
C GLY A 233 22.55 31.70 51.73
N GLY A 234 22.31 32.96 51.39
CA GLY A 234 23.23 34.09 51.49
C GLY A 234 23.67 34.68 50.15
N SER A 235 24.42 35.77 50.20
CA SER A 235 24.99 36.43 49.03
C SER A 235 26.23 35.67 48.53
N GLY A 236 26.35 35.52 47.24
CA GLY A 236 27.45 34.85 46.56
C GLY A 236 26.99 34.19 45.30
N ASP A 237 27.77 34.33 44.27
CA ASP A 237 27.40 33.88 42.92
C ASP A 237 27.79 32.44 42.67
N THR A 238 26.99 31.78 41.89
CA THR A 238 27.24 30.43 41.36
C THR A 238 26.95 30.42 39.87
N TRP A 239 27.89 30.01 39.08
CA TRP A 239 27.76 29.82 37.65
C TRP A 239 27.71 28.33 37.32
N VAL A 240 26.86 27.97 36.39
CA VAL A 240 26.79 26.61 35.85
C VAL A 240 26.89 26.65 34.34
N ASP A 241 27.59 25.67 33.77
CA ASP A 241 27.88 25.60 32.33
C ASP A 241 28.17 24.17 31.90
N ASP A 242 28.18 23.91 30.58
CA ASP A 242 28.57 22.63 29.96
C ASP A 242 27.94 21.39 30.61
N ALA A 243 26.68 21.19 30.38
CA ALA A 243 25.93 20.02 30.85
C ALA A 243 26.13 18.82 29.93
N GLU A 244 26.32 17.64 30.50
CA GLU A 244 26.44 16.38 29.76
C GLU A 244 25.54 15.31 30.38
N ILE A 245 24.92 14.48 29.55
CA ILE A 245 24.18 13.31 30.01
C ILE A 245 24.58 12.11 29.16
N ALA A 246 24.73 10.95 29.77
CA ALA A 246 25.06 9.71 29.10
C ALA A 246 24.27 8.53 29.69
N LEU A 247 23.80 7.64 28.83
CA LEU A 247 23.32 6.33 29.24
C LEU A 247 24.52 5.45 29.65
N VAL A 248 24.46 4.88 30.85
CA VAL A 248 25.58 4.11 31.43
C VAL A 248 25.27 2.62 31.43
N ASN A 249 24.04 2.24 31.75
CA ASN A 249 23.66 0.84 31.88
C ASN A 249 22.17 0.63 31.60
N THR A 250 21.87 -0.47 30.89
CA THR A 250 20.52 -0.88 30.52
C THR A 250 20.10 -2.23 31.10
N THR A 251 20.91 -2.85 31.96
CA THR A 251 20.67 -4.22 32.47
C THR A 251 19.30 -4.38 33.13
N ASN A 252 18.81 -3.35 33.81
CA ASN A 252 17.52 -3.33 34.49
C ASN A 252 16.50 -2.44 33.78
N ALA A 253 16.78 -2.00 32.56
CA ALA A 253 15.87 -1.13 31.84
C ALA A 253 14.54 -1.84 31.54
N VAL A 254 13.45 -1.16 31.88
CA VAL A 254 12.09 -1.59 31.53
C VAL A 254 11.77 -1.02 30.16
N ALA A 255 11.20 -1.85 29.29
CA ALA A 255 10.83 -1.43 27.95
C ALA A 255 9.76 -0.34 27.98
N VAL A 256 10.02 0.78 27.30
CA VAL A 256 9.01 1.80 26.99
C VAL A 256 8.18 1.23 25.82
N ASN A 257 7.01 0.75 26.12
CA ASN A 257 6.14 0.10 25.14
C ASN A 257 4.66 0.37 25.42
N GLY A 258 3.80 -0.01 24.51
CA GLY A 258 2.35 0.10 24.63
C GLY A 258 1.72 0.40 23.27
N VAL A 259 0.43 0.13 23.13
CA VAL A 259 -0.31 0.43 21.90
C VAL A 259 -0.42 1.97 21.74
N ILE A 260 -0.08 2.47 20.56
CA ILE A 260 -0.26 3.89 20.22
C ILE A 260 -1.72 4.11 19.83
N ARG A 261 -2.47 4.84 20.67
CA ARG A 261 -3.91 5.09 20.48
C ARG A 261 -4.23 6.45 19.88
N SER A 262 -3.32 7.41 20.00
CA SER A 262 -3.50 8.76 19.48
C SER A 262 -2.19 9.36 19.05
N MET A 263 -2.26 10.19 18.01
CA MET A 263 -1.15 10.97 17.49
C MET A 263 -1.60 12.41 17.34
N ALA A 264 -0.74 13.38 17.63
CA ALA A 264 -1.06 14.80 17.50
C ALA A 264 0.20 15.63 17.24
N GLU A 265 0.05 16.68 16.44
CA GLU A 265 1.06 17.71 16.27
C GLU A 265 0.87 18.79 17.32
N HIS A 266 1.97 19.12 18.01
CA HIS A 266 1.99 20.18 19.01
C HIS A 266 3.37 20.82 19.08
N ASN A 267 3.43 22.15 19.07
CA ASN A 267 4.68 22.93 19.15
C ASN A 267 5.77 22.45 18.17
N GLY A 268 5.40 22.21 16.91
CA GLY A 268 6.33 21.78 15.88
C GLY A 268 6.89 20.36 16.06
N ALA A 269 6.32 19.56 16.94
CA ALA A 269 6.68 18.17 17.16
C ALA A 269 5.48 17.23 17.00
N LEU A 270 5.72 16.00 16.56
CA LEU A 270 4.74 14.95 16.50
C LEU A 270 4.81 14.10 17.77
N HIS A 271 3.67 14.02 18.46
CA HIS A 271 3.51 13.32 19.74
C HIS A 271 2.65 12.07 19.57
N PHE A 272 2.92 11.07 20.42
CA PHE A 272 2.26 9.77 20.40
C PHE A 272 1.84 9.36 21.81
N ALA A 273 0.61 8.92 21.95
CA ALA A 273 0.07 8.28 23.14
C ALA A 273 0.38 6.78 23.11
N MET A 274 1.53 6.37 23.69
CA MET A 274 2.01 5.00 23.65
C MET A 274 1.82 4.29 25.00
N GLY A 275 0.69 3.60 25.15
CA GLY A 275 0.34 3.01 26.44
C GLY A 275 0.25 4.07 27.53
N GLU A 276 1.04 3.92 28.60
CA GLU A 276 1.18 4.89 29.70
C GLU A 276 2.16 6.04 29.38
N TYR A 277 2.83 6.01 28.22
CA TYR A 277 3.88 6.97 27.91
C TYR A 277 3.40 8.00 26.88
N LEU A 278 3.62 9.26 27.19
CA LEU A 278 3.68 10.31 26.19
C LEU A 278 5.08 10.27 25.57
N THR A 279 5.12 10.08 24.25
CA THR A 279 6.36 10.07 23.50
C THR A 279 6.31 11.13 22.40
N LYS A 280 7.46 11.52 21.90
CA LYS A 280 7.56 12.41 20.74
C LYS A 280 8.57 11.90 19.74
N LEU A 281 8.39 12.29 18.48
CA LEU A 281 9.39 12.08 17.45
C LEU A 281 10.56 13.04 17.66
N HIS A 282 11.77 12.55 17.51
CA HIS A 282 12.97 13.39 17.58
C HIS A 282 13.10 14.19 16.27
N ASN A 283 13.06 15.51 16.39
CA ASN A 283 12.94 16.46 15.27
C ASN A 283 14.25 17.06 14.78
N THR A 284 15.39 16.43 14.92
CA THR A 284 16.58 16.97 14.29
C THR A 284 16.59 16.60 12.81
N ALA A 285 16.74 17.59 11.94
CA ALA A 285 16.61 17.43 10.48
C ALA A 285 17.54 16.34 9.91
N ASP A 286 18.67 16.07 10.56
CA ASP A 286 19.67 15.13 10.07
C ASP A 286 19.52 13.71 10.64
N PHE A 287 18.70 13.49 11.69
CA PHE A 287 18.65 12.22 12.44
C PHE A 287 17.25 11.66 12.64
N TRP A 288 16.22 12.24 12.09
CA TRP A 288 14.84 11.86 12.36
C TRP A 288 14.49 10.40 11.98
N ILE A 289 15.25 9.76 11.08
CA ILE A 289 15.09 8.34 10.72
C ILE A 289 15.72 7.41 11.77
N SER A 290 16.85 7.82 12.34
CA SER A 290 17.66 6.98 13.23
C SER A 290 17.43 7.26 14.72
N SER A 291 16.79 8.37 15.07
CA SER A 291 16.67 8.81 16.47
C SER A 291 15.43 8.27 17.19
N GLY A 292 14.44 7.77 16.47
CA GLY A 292 13.31 7.07 17.05
C GLY A 292 12.32 7.93 17.85
N LEU A 293 11.52 7.26 18.67
CA LEU A 293 10.59 7.87 19.61
C LEU A 293 11.29 8.10 20.95
N LEU A 294 11.08 9.28 21.52
CA LEU A 294 11.62 9.68 22.81
C LEU A 294 10.51 9.68 23.87
N ALA A 295 10.65 8.88 24.93
CA ALA A 295 9.78 8.96 26.08
C ALA A 295 9.94 10.34 26.76
N MET A 296 8.81 11.03 26.98
CA MET A 296 8.75 12.33 27.67
C MET A 296 8.27 12.17 29.10
N GLN A 297 7.10 11.52 29.24
CA GLN A 297 6.45 11.33 30.53
C GLN A 297 5.70 10.01 30.58
N ARG A 298 5.66 9.40 31.77
CA ARG A 298 4.79 8.26 32.08
C ARG A 298 3.63 8.72 32.98
N TYR A 299 2.46 8.26 32.65
CA TYR A 299 1.21 8.48 33.40
C TYR A 299 0.83 7.22 34.19
N PRO A 300 -0.04 7.33 35.22
CA PRO A 300 -0.48 6.17 35.99
C PRO A 300 -1.40 5.23 35.18
N GLN A 301 -1.95 5.70 34.07
CA GLN A 301 -2.89 4.98 33.21
C GLN A 301 -2.53 5.14 31.73
N ASN A 302 -3.07 4.25 30.90
CA ASN A 302 -2.94 4.37 29.45
C ASN A 302 -3.54 5.70 28.96
N ILE A 303 -2.80 6.38 28.09
CA ILE A 303 -3.30 7.56 27.40
C ILE A 303 -4.26 7.10 26.29
N SER A 304 -5.46 7.64 26.24
CA SER A 304 -6.49 7.31 25.26
C SER A 304 -6.53 8.31 24.10
N LYS A 305 -6.33 9.61 24.38
CA LYS A 305 -6.37 10.67 23.38
C LYS A 305 -5.41 11.80 23.68
N LEU A 306 -4.83 12.37 22.63
CA LEU A 306 -4.11 13.65 22.63
C LEU A 306 -4.94 14.66 21.87
N MET A 307 -5.20 15.83 22.47
CA MET A 307 -6.07 16.86 21.89
C MET A 307 -5.43 18.24 21.98
N PRO A 308 -4.86 18.78 20.91
CA PRO A 308 -4.43 20.18 20.83
C PRO A 308 -5.64 21.13 20.94
N PHE A 309 -5.48 22.23 21.67
CA PHE A 309 -6.49 23.25 21.83
C PHE A 309 -6.01 24.61 21.30
N THR A 310 -6.91 25.58 21.23
CA THR A 310 -6.65 26.92 20.64
C THR A 310 -5.76 27.81 21.50
N ASP A 311 -5.48 27.44 22.74
CA ASP A 311 -4.53 28.10 23.64
C ASP A 311 -3.09 27.58 23.46
N ASP A 312 -2.85 26.82 22.38
CA ASP A 312 -1.58 26.10 22.11
C ASP A 312 -1.21 25.08 23.18
N SER A 313 -2.14 24.68 24.03
CA SER A 313 -1.96 23.57 24.97
C SER A 313 -2.37 22.24 24.32
N MET A 314 -1.77 21.14 24.78
CA MET A 314 -2.18 19.79 24.39
C MET A 314 -2.79 19.07 25.59
N TYR A 315 -4.06 18.70 25.49
CA TYR A 315 -4.80 17.97 26.51
C TYR A 315 -4.62 16.47 26.33
N ILE A 316 -4.46 15.77 27.47
CA ILE A 316 -4.13 14.34 27.53
C ILE A 316 -5.24 13.63 28.31
N CYS A 317 -6.00 12.82 27.61
CA CYS A 317 -7.04 11.98 28.22
C CYS A 317 -6.43 10.67 28.71
N LEU A 318 -6.77 10.27 29.92
CA LEU A 318 -6.36 9.01 30.53
C LEU A 318 -7.55 8.05 30.57
N ASN A 319 -7.29 6.78 30.28
CA ASN A 319 -8.32 5.75 30.28
C ASN A 319 -8.72 5.39 31.72
N THR A 320 -9.85 5.73 32.23
CA THR A 320 -10.34 5.43 33.59
C THR A 320 -9.96 6.39 34.73
N GLU A 321 -9.14 7.41 34.47
CA GLU A 321 -8.83 8.43 35.50
C GLU A 321 -9.90 9.53 35.52
N THR A 322 -10.15 10.07 36.72
CA THR A 322 -11.03 11.23 36.90
C THR A 322 -10.38 12.55 36.55
N ASN A 323 -9.09 12.52 36.23
CA ASN A 323 -8.30 13.69 35.88
C ASN A 323 -7.84 13.59 34.44
N TYR A 324 -7.84 14.70 33.75
CA TYR A 324 -7.08 14.88 32.52
C TYR A 324 -5.88 15.80 32.79
N GLU A 325 -4.85 15.68 31.98
CA GLU A 325 -3.65 16.48 32.09
C GLU A 325 -3.47 17.34 30.86
N TYR A 326 -2.67 18.39 30.95
CA TYR A 326 -2.33 19.18 29.78
C TYR A 326 -0.90 19.69 29.80
N ILE A 327 -0.37 19.85 28.59
CA ILE A 327 0.93 20.47 28.33
C ILE A 327 0.65 21.90 27.86
N PRO A 328 1.06 22.94 28.62
CA PRO A 328 0.82 24.33 28.23
C PRO A 328 1.68 24.73 27.02
N SER A 329 1.30 25.81 26.33
CA SER A 329 1.92 26.33 25.11
C SER A 329 3.41 26.67 25.25
N ASN A 330 3.83 27.11 26.44
CA ASN A 330 5.22 27.43 26.74
C ASN A 330 6.06 26.25 27.21
N PHE A 331 5.56 25.04 27.06
CA PHE A 331 6.24 23.83 27.44
C PHE A 331 7.45 23.57 26.54
N SER A 332 8.61 24.08 26.93
CA SER A 332 9.88 23.51 26.49
C SER A 332 10.01 22.11 27.09
N ILE A 333 10.66 21.18 26.40
CA ILE A 333 10.89 19.82 26.87
C ILE A 333 11.16 19.87 28.36
N GLY A 334 10.14 19.51 29.17
CA GLY A 334 10.28 19.46 30.61
C GLY A 334 9.54 20.49 31.47
N GLY A 335 8.55 21.19 30.97
CA GLY A 335 7.63 21.97 31.83
C GLY A 335 6.76 21.06 32.71
N SER A 336 6.23 21.59 33.80
CA SER A 336 5.33 20.81 34.65
C SER A 336 4.05 20.54 33.90
N ILE A 337 3.67 19.28 33.80
CA ILE A 337 2.35 18.87 33.36
C ILE A 337 1.38 19.26 34.46
N THR A 338 0.36 20.00 34.09
CA THR A 338 -0.66 20.42 35.07
C THR A 338 -1.78 19.39 35.05
N SER A 339 -2.03 18.79 36.19
CA SER A 339 -3.17 17.90 36.38
C SER A 339 -4.40 18.72 36.74
N ASN A 340 -5.43 18.60 35.98
CA ASN A 340 -6.74 19.18 36.27
C ASN A 340 -7.66 18.11 36.86
N ALA A 341 -7.95 18.24 38.14
CA ALA A 341 -8.93 17.40 38.79
C ALA A 341 -10.30 17.70 38.22
N SER A 342 -10.85 16.81 37.45
CA SER A 342 -12.26 16.80 37.06
C SER A 342 -12.93 15.65 37.80
N ALA A 343 -14.16 15.89 38.33
CA ALA A 343 -14.97 14.80 38.86
C ALA A 343 -15.50 13.84 37.76
N ASN A 344 -15.14 14.10 36.51
CA ASN A 344 -15.66 13.45 35.34
C ASN A 344 -14.58 12.67 34.64
N VAL A 345 -14.88 11.49 34.14
CA VAL A 345 -13.95 10.64 33.39
C VAL A 345 -14.05 11.01 31.91
N PHE A 346 -12.94 11.47 31.32
CA PHE A 346 -12.87 11.75 29.89
C PHE A 346 -11.91 10.77 29.19
N GLU A 347 -12.48 9.78 28.52
CA GLU A 347 -11.73 8.89 27.66
C GLU A 347 -11.42 9.54 26.31
N PHE A 348 -12.31 10.40 25.85
CA PHE A 348 -12.21 11.15 24.60
C PHE A 348 -12.52 12.62 24.83
N MET A 349 -11.73 13.48 24.23
CA MET A 349 -12.01 14.90 24.05
C MET A 349 -11.93 15.26 22.58
N GLU A 350 -12.73 16.24 22.18
CA GLU A 350 -12.72 16.76 20.82
C GLU A 350 -13.02 18.26 20.80
N LEU A 351 -12.33 19.00 19.94
CA LEU A 351 -12.46 20.44 19.80
C LEU A 351 -13.40 20.80 18.67
N LEU A 352 -14.52 21.41 18.98
CA LEU A 352 -15.38 22.02 17.98
C LEU A 352 -14.95 23.47 17.74
N HIS A 353 -14.41 23.73 16.56
CA HIS A 353 -14.06 25.07 16.12
C HIS A 353 -15.30 25.88 15.77
N GLY A 354 -15.38 27.10 16.29
CA GLY A 354 -16.49 28.04 16.07
C GLY A 354 -16.07 29.44 16.49
N VAL A 355 -17.04 30.35 16.60
CA VAL A 355 -16.83 31.72 17.13
C VAL A 355 -16.27 31.66 18.55
N SER A 356 -16.73 30.68 19.34
CA SER A 356 -16.18 30.33 20.64
C SER A 356 -15.78 28.86 20.59
N PRO A 357 -14.46 28.57 20.46
CA PRO A 357 -13.98 27.19 20.45
C PRO A 357 -14.43 26.46 21.71
N THR A 358 -15.05 25.30 21.53
CA THR A 358 -15.64 24.53 22.64
C THR A 358 -15.02 23.12 22.65
N MET A 359 -14.44 22.73 23.78
CA MET A 359 -14.00 21.38 24.04
C MET A 359 -15.16 20.53 24.51
N TYR A 360 -15.36 19.38 23.92
CA TYR A 360 -16.33 18.37 24.35
C TYR A 360 -15.59 17.15 24.89
N GLY A 361 -16.13 16.56 25.96
CA GLY A 361 -15.59 15.32 26.54
C GLY A 361 -16.73 14.35 26.87
N ASN A 362 -16.47 13.04 26.72
CA ASN A 362 -17.42 12.02 27.17
C ASN A 362 -17.34 11.87 28.69
N ASP A 363 -18.48 11.95 29.34
CA ASP A 363 -18.67 11.68 30.78
C ASP A 363 -19.52 10.40 30.89
N ASP A 364 -19.00 9.36 31.56
CA ASP A 364 -19.67 8.09 31.68
C ASP A 364 -19.94 7.39 30.31
N VAL A 365 -20.87 6.45 30.28
CA VAL A 365 -21.14 5.59 29.09
C VAL A 365 -21.72 6.39 27.92
N ASN A 366 -22.73 7.23 28.22
CA ASN A 366 -23.53 7.94 27.18
C ASN A 366 -23.71 9.43 27.45
N LYS A 367 -22.85 10.05 28.23
CA LYS A 367 -22.97 11.46 28.57
C LYS A 367 -21.89 12.31 27.93
N LEU A 368 -22.21 13.53 27.62
CA LEU A 368 -21.35 14.51 26.99
C LEU A 368 -21.29 15.79 27.86
N ARG A 369 -20.10 16.30 28.05
CA ARG A 369 -19.87 17.62 28.68
C ARG A 369 -19.13 18.55 27.76
N SER A 370 -19.22 19.84 27.97
CA SER A 370 -18.54 20.85 27.18
C SER A 370 -17.96 21.97 28.05
N THR A 371 -16.90 22.59 27.56
CA THR A 371 -16.28 23.78 28.16
C THR A 371 -15.63 24.66 27.12
N THR A 372 -15.57 25.95 27.36
CA THR A 372 -14.74 26.90 26.58
C THR A 372 -13.42 27.20 27.26
N ASP A 373 -13.18 26.70 28.47
CA ASP A 373 -11.95 26.87 29.25
C ASP A 373 -11.54 25.52 29.88
N PRO A 374 -10.88 24.63 29.14
CA PRO A 374 -10.48 23.34 29.67
C PRO A 374 -9.32 23.43 30.69
N THR A 375 -8.66 24.59 30.83
CA THR A 375 -7.62 24.80 31.84
C THR A 375 -8.16 24.88 33.26
N ASN A 376 -9.42 25.24 33.40
CA ASN A 376 -10.08 25.37 34.69
C ASN A 376 -10.83 24.07 35.02
N GLY A 377 -10.16 23.12 35.70
CA GLY A 377 -10.70 21.79 36.06
C GLY A 377 -12.16 21.75 36.48
N GLY A 378 -12.68 20.89 37.20
CA GLY A 378 -14.05 20.58 37.61
C GLY A 378 -15.19 21.62 37.60
N VAL A 379 -14.89 22.93 37.51
CA VAL A 379 -15.91 24.00 37.61
C VAL A 379 -16.37 24.53 36.22
N ALA A 380 -15.56 24.36 35.19
CA ALA A 380 -15.82 24.96 33.86
C ALA A 380 -16.60 24.04 32.90
N TRP A 381 -16.78 22.77 33.24
CA TRP A 381 -17.52 21.83 32.42
C TRP A 381 -19.04 21.92 32.64
N SER A 382 -19.82 21.80 31.57
CA SER A 382 -21.29 21.88 31.63
C SER A 382 -21.89 20.89 32.64
N ASP A 383 -22.82 21.35 33.46
CA ASP A 383 -23.57 20.54 34.41
C ASP A 383 -25.03 20.97 34.39
N PRO A 384 -26.00 20.05 34.17
CA PRO A 384 -25.84 18.62 34.00
C PRO A 384 -25.19 18.24 32.64
N ALA A 385 -24.61 17.03 32.58
CA ALA A 385 -24.14 16.47 31.33
C ALA A 385 -25.29 16.15 30.36
N THR A 386 -25.06 16.30 29.07
CA THR A 386 -26.03 15.98 28.02
C THR A 386 -26.05 14.47 27.75
N ASN A 387 -27.25 13.86 27.80
CA ASN A 387 -27.40 12.45 27.45
C ASN A 387 -27.38 12.24 25.94
N VAL A 388 -26.65 11.21 25.47
CA VAL A 388 -26.57 10.79 24.07
C VAL A 388 -27.19 9.40 23.94
N GLY A 389 -28.40 9.32 23.43
CA GLY A 389 -29.08 8.04 23.19
C GLY A 389 -29.18 7.13 24.42
N ASP A 390 -29.25 5.82 24.18
CA ASP A 390 -29.40 4.79 25.21
C ASP A 390 -28.13 4.61 26.06
N SER A 391 -28.29 4.49 27.38
CA SER A 391 -27.20 4.25 28.33
C SER A 391 -26.61 2.82 28.28
N ALA A 392 -27.24 1.90 27.57
CA ALA A 392 -26.68 0.56 27.35
C ALA A 392 -25.47 0.54 26.39
N TYR A 393 -25.32 1.59 25.60
CA TYR A 393 -24.31 1.68 24.55
C TYR A 393 -23.30 2.80 24.80
N ARG A 394 -22.04 2.46 24.73
CA ARG A 394 -20.93 3.35 25.05
C ARG A 394 -20.58 4.30 23.89
N ILE A 395 -20.18 5.53 24.22
CA ILE A 395 -19.52 6.43 23.26
C ILE A 395 -18.16 5.83 22.91
N THR A 396 -17.87 5.69 21.60
CA THR A 396 -16.65 5.10 21.07
C THR A 396 -15.71 6.16 20.46
N ARG A 397 -16.26 7.33 20.05
CA ARG A 397 -15.49 8.44 19.50
C ARG A 397 -16.30 9.74 19.48
N LEU A 398 -15.61 10.85 19.61
CA LEU A 398 -16.07 12.18 19.26
C LEU A 398 -15.28 12.66 18.02
N LEU A 399 -15.94 13.38 17.12
CA LEU A 399 -15.35 13.92 15.89
C LEU A 399 -15.99 15.27 15.56
N ALA A 400 -15.20 16.33 15.51
CA ALA A 400 -15.65 17.64 15.08
C ALA A 400 -15.35 17.87 13.60
N GLY A 401 -16.29 18.48 12.89
CA GLY A 401 -16.10 18.81 11.48
C GLY A 401 -17.23 19.67 10.93
N GLY A 402 -16.91 20.66 10.08
CA GLY A 402 -17.91 21.52 9.45
C GLY A 402 -18.78 22.33 10.41
N GLY A 403 -18.30 22.59 11.63
CA GLY A 403 -19.09 23.26 12.69
C GLY A 403 -20.07 22.34 13.43
N THR A 404 -20.00 21.03 13.23
CA THR A 404 -20.86 20.03 13.87
C THR A 404 -20.00 19.07 14.68
N LEU A 405 -20.47 18.65 15.86
CA LEU A 405 -19.88 17.55 16.62
C LEU A 405 -20.64 16.26 16.30
N TYR A 406 -19.93 15.27 15.80
CA TYR A 406 -20.41 13.91 15.57
C TYR A 406 -20.00 13.02 16.74
N ILE A 407 -20.93 12.17 17.18
CA ILE A 407 -20.75 11.32 18.35
C ILE A 407 -21.04 9.89 17.93
N PHE A 408 -20.02 9.04 17.99
CA PHE A 408 -20.16 7.63 17.64
C PHE A 408 -20.35 6.80 18.89
N LYS A 409 -21.31 5.90 18.84
CA LYS A 409 -21.63 4.94 19.90
C LYS A 409 -21.66 3.52 19.32
N GLN A 410 -21.77 2.54 20.21
CA GLN A 410 -21.83 1.12 19.83
C GLN A 410 -23.12 0.74 19.07
N ASP A 411 -24.18 1.55 19.18
CA ASP A 411 -25.46 1.36 18.52
C ASP A 411 -25.57 2.08 17.18
N LYS A 412 -25.23 3.38 17.13
CA LYS A 412 -25.34 4.20 15.93
C LYS A 412 -24.57 5.52 16.07
N PRO A 413 -24.38 6.29 14.99
CA PRO A 413 -23.84 7.64 15.08
C PRO A 413 -24.92 8.67 15.44
N TYR A 414 -24.51 9.70 16.19
CA TYR A 414 -25.29 10.86 16.60
C TYR A 414 -24.57 12.14 16.18
N TYR A 415 -25.25 13.27 16.22
CA TYR A 415 -24.62 14.58 16.06
C TYR A 415 -25.32 15.65 16.91
N LEU A 416 -24.63 16.76 17.17
CA LEU A 416 -25.24 17.94 17.75
C LEU A 416 -25.71 18.87 16.63
N ASP A 417 -26.99 19.32 16.74
CA ASP A 417 -27.52 20.37 15.88
C ASP A 417 -26.94 21.74 16.25
N SER A 418 -27.30 22.79 15.51
CA SER A 418 -26.86 24.17 15.75
C SER A 418 -27.32 24.73 17.09
N SER A 419 -28.30 24.12 17.74
CA SER A 419 -28.82 24.47 19.05
C SER A 419 -28.18 23.66 20.18
N GLY A 420 -27.28 22.73 19.87
CA GLY A 420 -26.63 21.85 20.83
C GLY A 420 -27.47 20.64 21.26
N ASN A 421 -28.60 20.34 20.57
CA ASN A 421 -29.38 19.15 20.83
C ASN A 421 -28.82 17.93 20.13
N VAL A 422 -28.91 16.79 20.80
CA VAL A 422 -28.50 15.51 20.22
C VAL A 422 -29.53 15.02 19.21
N GLN A 423 -29.06 14.74 17.99
CA GLN A 423 -29.86 14.17 16.90
C GLN A 423 -29.36 12.77 16.59
N GLU A 424 -30.26 11.87 16.14
CA GLU A 424 -29.96 10.43 15.92
C GLU A 424 -30.19 9.95 14.50
N ASP A 425 -30.56 10.82 13.58
CA ASP A 425 -30.92 10.51 12.19
C ASP A 425 -29.75 10.59 11.22
N LEU A 426 -28.52 10.66 11.72
CA LEU A 426 -27.33 10.85 10.88
C LEU A 426 -27.15 9.72 9.85
N ALA A 427 -27.31 8.47 10.27
CA ALA A 427 -27.09 7.31 9.43
C ALA A 427 -27.87 6.09 9.93
N GLU A 428 -29.18 6.11 9.81
CA GLU A 428 -30.08 5.00 10.21
C GLU A 428 -29.74 3.68 9.49
N GLU A 429 -29.20 3.75 8.28
CA GLU A 429 -28.80 2.58 7.49
C GLU A 429 -27.69 1.75 8.16
N PHE A 430 -26.98 2.33 9.11
CA PHE A 430 -25.91 1.65 9.83
C PHE A 430 -26.36 0.89 11.08
N GLU A 431 -27.56 1.05 11.58
CA GLU A 431 -27.98 0.48 12.87
C GLU A 431 -27.69 -1.03 12.99
N THR A 432 -27.85 -1.78 11.90
CA THR A 432 -27.57 -3.22 11.89
C THR A 432 -26.09 -3.58 11.72
N LEU A 433 -25.24 -2.61 11.37
CA LEU A 433 -23.82 -2.82 11.10
C LEU A 433 -22.93 -2.30 12.22
N PHE A 434 -23.48 -1.50 13.13
CA PHE A 434 -22.71 -0.93 14.23
C PHE A 434 -22.37 -1.99 15.30
N ASN A 435 -21.18 -1.87 15.84
CA ASN A 435 -20.66 -2.67 16.94
C ASN A 435 -19.66 -1.81 17.76
N GLU A 436 -18.98 -2.40 18.72
CA GLU A 436 -18.00 -1.72 19.58
C GLU A 436 -16.83 -1.02 18.85
N LYS A 437 -16.56 -1.38 17.59
CA LYS A 437 -15.48 -0.82 16.76
C LYS A 437 -15.99 0.18 15.73
N SER A 438 -17.30 0.17 15.45
CA SER A 438 -17.89 1.02 14.42
C SER A 438 -17.77 2.49 14.79
N GLY A 439 -17.48 3.32 13.81
CA GLY A 439 -17.26 4.76 14.01
C GLY A 439 -15.93 5.13 14.70
N LYS A 440 -15.21 4.18 15.34
CA LYS A 440 -13.95 4.46 16.03
C LYS A 440 -12.90 5.13 15.14
N ALA A 441 -12.85 4.75 13.87
CA ALA A 441 -11.96 5.32 12.87
C ALA A 441 -12.60 6.42 12.01
N ALA A 442 -13.77 6.97 12.40
CA ALA A 442 -14.43 8.02 11.63
C ALA A 442 -13.51 9.24 11.42
N LEU A 443 -13.65 9.88 10.28
CA LEU A 443 -12.80 10.99 9.87
C LEU A 443 -13.63 12.11 9.22
N TYR A 444 -13.34 13.36 9.57
CA TYR A 444 -13.77 14.52 8.80
C TYR A 444 -12.64 14.92 7.85
N TRP A 445 -12.91 14.86 6.55
CA TRP A 445 -11.91 15.14 5.54
C TRP A 445 -12.55 15.81 4.32
N ASN A 446 -11.89 16.83 3.80
CA ASN A 446 -12.32 17.56 2.61
C ASN A 446 -13.80 18.01 2.64
N GLY A 447 -14.25 18.50 3.80
CA GLY A 447 -15.62 19.00 3.98
C GLY A 447 -16.69 17.95 4.23
N LYS A 448 -16.33 16.66 4.33
CA LYS A 448 -17.27 15.54 4.46
C LYS A 448 -16.92 14.63 5.62
N VAL A 449 -17.90 13.87 6.09
CA VAL A 449 -17.72 12.86 7.15
C VAL A 449 -17.64 11.48 6.55
N TYR A 450 -16.61 10.73 6.93
CA TYR A 450 -16.39 9.35 6.53
C TYR A 450 -16.57 8.43 7.73
N ILE A 451 -17.55 7.55 7.65
CA ILE A 451 -17.96 6.67 8.76
C ILE A 451 -17.70 5.21 8.38
N PRO A 452 -16.75 4.54 9.05
CA PRO A 452 -16.57 3.10 8.90
C PRO A 452 -17.53 2.33 9.81
N ALA A 453 -18.17 1.30 9.25
CA ALA A 453 -18.94 0.31 9.96
C ALA A 453 -18.54 -1.07 9.49
N THR A 454 -17.72 -1.79 10.27
CA THR A 454 -17.07 -3.04 9.87
C THR A 454 -16.26 -2.88 8.57
N SER A 455 -16.61 -3.57 7.49
CA SER A 455 -15.99 -3.46 6.16
C SER A 455 -16.62 -2.37 5.27
N HIS A 456 -17.62 -1.65 5.77
CA HIS A 456 -18.36 -0.66 5.02
C HIS A 456 -17.85 0.75 5.32
N LEU A 457 -17.74 1.58 4.30
CA LEU A 457 -17.41 3.00 4.41
C LEU A 457 -18.52 3.82 3.80
N MET A 458 -19.08 4.75 4.58
CA MET A 458 -20.03 5.72 4.11
C MET A 458 -19.42 7.12 4.12
N GLU A 459 -19.62 7.86 3.04
CA GLU A 459 -19.41 9.30 2.95
C GLU A 459 -20.72 10.02 3.21
N ILE A 460 -20.68 11.05 4.04
CA ILE A 460 -21.81 11.97 4.28
C ILE A 460 -21.38 13.38 3.84
N ASP A 461 -22.09 13.91 2.84
CA ASP A 461 -21.95 15.26 2.30
C ASP A 461 -23.27 16.00 2.46
N GLY A 462 -23.41 16.78 3.54
CA GLY A 462 -24.69 17.36 3.93
C GLY A 462 -25.74 16.28 4.19
N SER A 463 -26.78 16.22 3.35
CA SER A 463 -27.82 15.19 3.40
C SER A 463 -27.55 13.99 2.47
N THR A 464 -26.52 14.06 1.65
CA THR A 464 -26.20 13.00 0.69
C THR A 464 -25.31 11.94 1.34
N LYS A 465 -25.73 10.67 1.23
CA LYS A 465 -25.02 9.51 1.76
C LYS A 465 -24.54 8.63 0.60
N THR A 466 -23.26 8.31 0.56
CA THR A 466 -22.65 7.53 -0.51
C THR A 466 -21.80 6.39 0.05
N TRP A 467 -22.06 5.16 -0.43
CA TRP A 467 -21.25 4.00 -0.10
C TRP A 467 -19.97 3.98 -0.91
N LEU A 468 -18.82 3.93 -0.24
CA LEU A 468 -17.49 3.97 -0.84
C LEU A 468 -16.69 2.68 -0.63
N SER A 469 -17.25 1.69 0.03
CA SER A 469 -16.54 0.44 0.37
C SER A 469 -15.93 -0.21 -0.86
N PRO A 470 -14.69 -0.70 -0.80
CA PRO A 470 -14.07 -1.45 -1.89
C PRO A 470 -14.92 -2.66 -2.34
N SER A 471 -15.60 -3.32 -1.40
CA SER A 471 -16.50 -4.45 -1.68
C SER A 471 -17.63 -4.14 -2.67
N LYS A 472 -18.02 -2.87 -2.82
CA LYS A 472 -18.97 -2.43 -3.85
C LYS A 472 -18.44 -2.66 -5.27
N PHE A 473 -17.12 -2.60 -5.44
CA PHE A 473 -16.46 -2.66 -6.74
C PHE A 473 -15.79 -4.01 -7.00
N ILE A 474 -15.49 -4.79 -5.93
CA ILE A 474 -14.70 -6.02 -6.00
C ILE A 474 -15.27 -7.05 -5.03
N THR A 475 -16.10 -7.94 -5.55
CA THR A 475 -16.79 -8.95 -4.73
C THR A 475 -15.97 -10.23 -4.51
N ASP A 476 -14.94 -10.48 -5.33
CA ASP A 476 -14.16 -11.71 -5.34
C ASP A 476 -12.74 -11.56 -4.75
N LEU A 477 -12.43 -10.42 -4.12
CA LEU A 477 -11.16 -10.14 -3.44
C LEU A 477 -11.38 -9.87 -1.95
N PRO A 478 -11.47 -10.91 -1.12
CA PRO A 478 -11.84 -10.78 0.30
C PRO A 478 -10.82 -9.99 1.12
N GLU A 479 -9.58 -9.85 0.68
CA GLU A 479 -8.55 -9.08 1.35
C GLU A 479 -8.88 -7.58 1.49
N TYR A 480 -9.69 -7.04 0.59
CA TYR A 480 -10.09 -5.62 0.61
C TYR A 480 -11.46 -5.37 1.26
N GLY A 481 -12.23 -6.43 1.51
CA GLY A 481 -13.54 -6.37 2.16
C GLY A 481 -13.52 -6.63 3.66
N ARG A 482 -12.35 -6.44 4.32
CA ARG A 482 -12.19 -6.64 5.77
C ARG A 482 -12.57 -5.39 6.56
N ASP A 483 -12.56 -5.51 7.90
CA ASP A 483 -12.86 -4.40 8.80
C ASP A 483 -11.94 -3.21 8.56
N ILE A 484 -12.53 -2.03 8.51
CA ILE A 484 -11.82 -0.77 8.42
C ILE A 484 -11.33 -0.42 9.82
N GLN A 485 -10.03 -0.40 10.01
CA GLN A 485 -9.40 -0.20 11.31
C GLN A 485 -8.99 1.26 11.55
N ALA A 486 -8.55 1.95 10.49
CA ALA A 486 -8.16 3.35 10.59
C ALA A 486 -8.41 4.09 9.28
N LEU A 487 -8.64 5.40 9.38
CA LEU A 487 -8.74 6.33 8.27
C LEU A 487 -7.81 7.51 8.50
N ALA A 488 -7.21 8.03 7.44
CA ALA A 488 -6.48 9.29 7.42
C ALA A 488 -6.68 9.97 6.06
N GLY A 489 -6.51 11.27 5.97
CA GLY A 489 -6.66 12.02 4.72
C GLY A 489 -5.53 13.02 4.54
N ASP A 490 -5.05 13.17 3.32
CA ASP A 490 -4.18 14.27 2.91
C ASP A 490 -4.96 15.25 2.01
N ASP A 491 -4.25 16.10 1.26
CA ASP A 491 -4.91 17.12 0.42
C ASP A 491 -5.70 16.51 -0.73
N GLU A 492 -5.38 15.28 -1.18
CA GLU A 492 -5.98 14.67 -2.36
C GLU A 492 -6.55 13.26 -2.12
N TRP A 493 -6.04 12.51 -1.15
CA TRP A 493 -6.35 11.11 -0.95
C TRP A 493 -6.89 10.82 0.44
N LEU A 494 -7.94 10.03 0.49
CA LEU A 494 -8.37 9.34 1.70
C LEU A 494 -7.65 7.99 1.77
N TYR A 495 -6.98 7.75 2.88
CA TYR A 495 -6.32 6.47 3.15
C TYR A 495 -7.18 5.63 4.08
N GLN A 496 -7.42 4.40 3.68
CA GLN A 496 -8.15 3.40 4.44
C GLN A 496 -7.21 2.25 4.78
N VAL A 497 -7.19 1.86 6.05
CA VAL A 497 -6.46 0.70 6.53
C VAL A 497 -7.45 -0.40 6.82
N VAL A 498 -7.38 -1.50 6.08
CA VAL A 498 -8.26 -2.66 6.25
C VAL A 498 -7.48 -3.86 6.77
N GLY A 499 -8.06 -4.61 7.68
CA GLY A 499 -7.36 -5.73 8.29
C GLY A 499 -8.22 -6.50 9.29
N GLY A 500 -7.58 -7.31 10.12
CA GLY A 500 -8.23 -8.12 11.15
C GLY A 500 -8.12 -9.63 10.92
N ASN A 501 -8.55 -10.41 11.90
CA ASN A 501 -8.54 -11.87 11.86
C ASN A 501 -7.15 -12.52 11.69
N GLY A 502 -6.10 -11.85 12.21
CA GLY A 502 -4.73 -12.39 12.18
C GLY A 502 -4.05 -12.35 10.81
N ILE A 503 -4.58 -11.58 9.87
CA ILE A 503 -4.03 -11.42 8.51
C ILE A 503 -3.44 -10.02 8.39
N ASN A 504 -2.38 -9.88 7.61
CA ASN A 504 -1.71 -8.61 7.35
C ASN A 504 -2.69 -7.52 6.91
N VAL A 505 -2.47 -6.29 7.34
CA VAL A 505 -3.30 -5.16 6.95
C VAL A 505 -2.94 -4.63 5.57
N GLU A 506 -3.95 -4.13 4.86
CA GLU A 506 -3.81 -3.48 3.57
C GLU A 506 -4.06 -1.98 3.71
N VAL A 507 -3.17 -1.16 3.18
CA VAL A 507 -3.34 0.29 3.07
C VAL A 507 -3.82 0.60 1.66
N MET A 508 -4.94 1.28 1.57
CA MET A 508 -5.57 1.69 0.32
C MET A 508 -5.72 3.20 0.27
N ALA A 509 -5.60 3.79 -0.91
CA ALA A 509 -5.91 5.20 -1.16
C ALA A 509 -7.14 5.31 -2.06
N GLY A 510 -8.04 6.22 -1.74
CA GLY A 510 -9.27 6.47 -2.49
C GLY A 510 -9.54 7.93 -2.71
N ARG A 511 -10.13 8.26 -3.86
CA ARG A 511 -10.69 9.59 -4.16
C ARG A 511 -11.67 9.53 -5.31
N TYR A 512 -12.38 10.62 -5.54
CA TYR A 512 -13.16 10.79 -6.77
C TYR A 512 -12.23 11.07 -7.97
N GLU A 513 -12.37 10.29 -9.01
CA GLU A 513 -11.67 10.45 -10.29
C GLU A 513 -12.66 10.44 -11.43
N SER A 514 -12.45 11.32 -12.41
CA SER A 514 -13.21 11.33 -13.66
C SER A 514 -12.45 10.58 -14.74
N VAL A 515 -12.99 9.45 -15.17
CA VAL A 515 -12.43 8.59 -16.22
C VAL A 515 -13.49 8.40 -17.29
N SER A 516 -13.16 8.68 -18.53
CA SER A 516 -14.10 8.56 -19.68
C SER A 516 -15.42 9.32 -19.47
N GLY A 517 -15.39 10.45 -18.74
CA GLY A 517 -16.57 11.26 -18.44
C GLY A 517 -17.43 10.77 -17.27
N ILE A 518 -17.05 9.66 -16.62
CA ILE A 518 -17.72 9.13 -15.44
C ILE A 518 -16.88 9.49 -14.20
N THR A 519 -17.46 10.29 -13.31
CA THR A 519 -16.86 10.59 -12.00
C THR A 519 -17.38 9.61 -10.97
N ASP A 520 -16.47 8.83 -10.38
CA ASP A 520 -16.80 7.85 -9.36
C ASP A 520 -15.64 7.73 -8.37
N TRP A 521 -15.88 7.14 -7.20
CA TRP A 521 -14.84 6.86 -6.23
C TRP A 521 -13.94 5.72 -6.71
N ARG A 522 -12.62 5.93 -6.59
CA ARG A 522 -11.61 4.97 -7.09
C ARG A 522 -10.67 4.57 -5.98
N TRP A 523 -10.50 3.26 -5.76
CA TRP A 523 -9.59 2.70 -4.78
C TRP A 523 -8.31 2.19 -5.41
N HIS A 524 -7.18 2.48 -4.77
CA HIS A 524 -5.85 1.99 -5.12
C HIS A 524 -5.22 1.30 -3.92
N PRO A 525 -5.03 -0.04 -3.94
CA PRO A 525 -4.20 -0.71 -2.96
C PRO A 525 -2.76 -0.22 -3.05
N LEU A 526 -2.18 0.18 -1.95
CA LEU A 526 -0.83 0.70 -1.91
C LEU A 526 0.15 -0.30 -1.32
N ARG A 527 -0.16 -0.78 -0.12
CA ARG A 527 0.81 -1.56 0.64
C ARG A 527 0.16 -2.56 1.57
N THR A 528 0.68 -3.79 1.53
CA THR A 528 0.48 -4.78 2.59
C THR A 528 1.53 -4.56 3.67
N LEU A 529 1.11 -4.38 4.92
CA LEU A 529 1.98 -4.23 6.08
C LEU A 529 2.00 -5.51 6.89
N ASP A 530 3.18 -5.87 7.39
CA ASP A 530 3.36 -7.05 8.26
C ASP A 530 2.92 -6.72 9.70
N MET A 531 1.66 -6.37 9.84
CA MET A 531 0.96 -6.21 11.11
C MET A 531 -0.46 -6.73 10.99
N THR A 532 -1.00 -7.29 12.08
CA THR A 532 -2.32 -7.92 12.06
C THR A 532 -3.47 -6.96 12.35
N ASN A 533 -3.18 -5.86 13.05
CA ASN A 533 -4.16 -4.83 13.39
C ASN A 533 -3.50 -3.45 13.38
N CYS A 534 -4.26 -2.44 13.00
CA CYS A 534 -3.90 -1.03 13.07
C CYS A 534 -4.83 -0.32 14.07
N GLU A 535 -4.30 0.32 15.10
CA GLU A 535 -5.10 1.02 16.11
C GLU A 535 -5.45 2.44 15.70
N THR A 536 -4.50 3.14 15.10
CA THR A 536 -4.71 4.51 14.62
C THR A 536 -3.82 4.83 13.42
N SER A 537 -4.24 5.81 12.66
CA SER A 537 -3.58 6.30 11.46
C SER A 537 -3.58 7.82 11.48
N PHE A 538 -2.46 8.43 11.09
CA PHE A 538 -2.29 9.88 11.11
C PHE A 538 -1.36 10.34 9.98
N ILE A 539 -1.67 11.48 9.37
CA ILE A 539 -0.78 12.11 8.39
C ILE A 539 -0.18 13.36 9.02
N SER A 540 1.14 13.44 9.00
CA SER A 540 1.90 14.55 9.53
C SER A 540 2.95 15.00 8.52
N SER A 541 3.19 16.30 8.46
CA SER A 541 4.31 16.90 7.71
C SER A 541 5.53 17.19 8.60
N ILE A 542 5.53 16.73 9.83
CA ILE A 542 6.59 16.95 10.80
C ILE A 542 7.46 15.68 10.98
N PRO A 543 8.77 15.77 10.68
CA PRO A 543 9.50 16.83 9.96
C PRO A 543 9.34 16.74 8.45
N VAL A 544 8.85 15.60 7.92
CA VAL A 544 8.59 15.29 6.51
C VAL A 544 7.25 14.60 6.40
N ARG A 545 6.53 14.87 5.30
CA ARG A 545 5.18 14.33 5.09
C ARG A 545 5.17 12.80 5.05
N ARG A 546 4.40 12.21 5.97
CA ARG A 546 4.30 10.77 6.17
C ARG A 546 2.93 10.34 6.62
N HIS A 547 2.57 9.13 6.24
CA HIS A 547 1.43 8.41 6.77
C HIS A 547 1.90 7.49 7.90
N TRP A 548 1.55 7.83 9.11
CA TRP A 548 1.88 7.10 10.33
C TRP A 548 0.81 6.09 10.67
N LEU A 549 1.21 4.90 11.08
CA LEU A 549 0.34 3.75 11.34
C LEU A 549 0.80 3.05 12.61
N SER A 550 -0.09 2.89 13.57
CA SER A 550 0.23 2.18 14.80
C SER A 550 -0.17 0.71 14.72
N SER A 551 0.71 -0.18 15.14
CA SER A 551 0.44 -1.60 15.30
C SER A 551 0.01 -1.92 16.73
N THR A 552 -0.80 -2.96 16.90
CA THR A 552 -1.08 -3.54 18.23
C THR A 552 -0.02 -4.54 18.66
N ASN A 553 0.93 -4.90 17.78
CA ASN A 553 2.01 -5.83 18.11
C ASN A 553 3.08 -5.15 18.96
N ALA A 554 3.52 -5.81 20.01
CA ALA A 554 4.49 -5.25 20.98
C ALA A 554 5.89 -5.03 20.40
N SER A 555 6.27 -5.72 19.32
CA SER A 555 7.58 -5.61 18.68
C SER A 555 7.70 -4.50 17.65
N ASP A 556 6.58 -4.14 16.99
CA ASP A 556 6.56 -3.22 15.85
C ASP A 556 5.44 -2.21 16.03
N LEU A 557 5.64 -1.25 16.92
CA LEU A 557 4.58 -0.37 17.41
C LEU A 557 4.17 0.70 16.42
N LEU A 558 5.13 1.22 15.64
CA LEU A 558 4.90 2.37 14.76
C LEU A 558 5.58 2.20 13.41
N TYR A 559 4.78 2.24 12.37
CA TYR A 559 5.21 2.29 10.98
C TYR A 559 4.95 3.66 10.37
N TYR A 560 5.72 4.01 9.36
CA TYR A 560 5.34 5.09 8.46
C TYR A 560 5.54 4.69 7.00
N LEU A 561 4.71 5.26 6.15
CA LEU A 561 4.85 5.26 4.71
C LEU A 561 5.20 6.68 4.25
N PRO A 562 6.25 6.88 3.46
CA PRO A 562 6.53 8.17 2.85
C PRO A 562 5.36 8.64 1.99
N LEU A 563 5.03 9.93 2.06
CA LEU A 563 4.05 10.58 1.18
C LEU A 563 4.76 11.71 0.43
N PRO A 564 5.04 11.55 -0.87
CA PRO A 564 5.71 12.58 -1.65
C PRO A 564 4.87 13.85 -1.74
N THR A 565 5.53 14.99 -1.81
CA THR A 565 4.87 16.31 -1.92
C THR A 565 4.23 16.54 -3.28
N SER A 566 4.68 15.83 -4.32
CA SER A 566 4.05 15.81 -5.63
C SER A 566 3.32 14.48 -5.80
N TYR A 567 2.00 14.54 -5.85
CA TYR A 567 1.13 13.36 -5.89
C TYR A 567 1.55 12.38 -6.96
N GLY A 568 1.83 11.18 -6.50
CA GLY A 568 2.14 10.05 -7.33
C GLY A 568 3.50 10.08 -8.03
N ASN A 569 4.33 11.09 -7.86
CA ASN A 569 5.70 11.02 -8.37
C ASN A 569 6.66 10.55 -7.29
N ILE A 570 6.46 9.34 -6.88
CA ILE A 570 7.21 8.60 -5.87
C ILE A 570 8.71 8.49 -6.22
N GLU A 571 9.06 8.55 -7.51
CA GLU A 571 10.44 8.50 -7.99
C GLU A 571 11.29 9.72 -7.56
N ASN A 572 10.65 10.82 -7.19
CA ASN A 572 11.35 12.04 -6.78
C ASN A 572 11.63 12.13 -5.28
N ASP A 573 11.15 11.19 -4.48
CA ASP A 573 11.48 11.16 -3.05
C ASP A 573 12.82 10.45 -2.83
N VAL A 574 13.88 11.22 -2.70
CA VAL A 574 15.25 10.73 -2.49
C VAL A 574 15.45 9.99 -1.15
N GLN A 575 14.51 10.12 -0.22
CA GLN A 575 14.57 9.47 1.11
C GLN A 575 13.74 8.19 1.18
N ALA A 576 12.95 7.91 0.15
CA ALA A 576 12.10 6.74 0.13
C ALA A 576 12.82 5.50 -0.37
N ASN A 577 12.66 4.43 0.36
CA ASN A 577 12.97 3.11 -0.12
C ASN A 577 11.73 2.48 -0.75
N PHE A 578 11.90 1.89 -1.93
CA PHE A 578 10.84 1.16 -2.60
C PHE A 578 10.78 -0.29 -2.15
N SER A 579 9.64 -0.92 -2.28
CA SER A 579 9.50 -2.37 -2.15
C SER A 579 10.40 -3.07 -3.16
N SER A 580 11.11 -4.11 -2.73
CA SER A 580 11.90 -4.95 -3.62
C SER A 580 11.04 -5.70 -4.65
N GLY A 581 9.74 -5.85 -4.39
CA GLY A 581 8.78 -6.50 -5.28
C GLY A 581 7.35 -6.03 -5.02
N GLY A 582 6.57 -6.07 -6.07
CA GLY A 582 5.13 -5.81 -6.08
C GLY A 582 4.54 -6.43 -7.34
N TYR A 583 3.24 -6.58 -7.40
CA TYR A 583 2.58 -7.08 -8.60
C TYR A 583 1.20 -6.46 -8.81
N PHE A 584 0.74 -6.48 -10.05
CA PHE A 584 -0.66 -6.22 -10.37
C PHE A 584 -1.16 -7.10 -11.50
N HIS A 585 -2.46 -7.37 -11.47
CA HIS A 585 -3.16 -8.12 -12.49
C HIS A 585 -4.07 -7.18 -13.29
N THR A 586 -4.03 -7.32 -14.60
CA THR A 586 -5.06 -6.71 -15.46
C THR A 586 -6.40 -7.39 -15.22
N PRO A 587 -7.52 -6.79 -15.64
CA PRO A 587 -8.74 -7.56 -15.89
C PRO A 587 -8.49 -8.67 -16.90
N LYS A 588 -9.47 -9.56 -17.10
CA LYS A 588 -9.46 -10.52 -18.20
C LYS A 588 -9.77 -9.79 -19.51
N LEU A 589 -8.75 -9.63 -20.33
CA LEU A 589 -8.79 -8.88 -21.59
C LEU A 589 -9.49 -9.70 -22.69
N HIS A 590 -10.46 -9.11 -23.36
CA HIS A 590 -11.23 -9.78 -24.43
C HIS A 590 -11.41 -8.91 -25.69
N GLY A 591 -11.07 -7.60 -25.65
CA GLY A 591 -11.11 -6.70 -26.81
C GLY A 591 -12.47 -6.67 -27.52
N ASP A 592 -13.56 -6.58 -26.75
CA ASP A 592 -14.95 -6.62 -27.19
C ASP A 592 -15.44 -7.95 -27.83
N PHE A 593 -14.53 -8.91 -27.99
CA PHE A 593 -14.85 -10.24 -28.54
C PHE A 593 -14.83 -11.32 -27.45
N ARG A 594 -15.70 -11.14 -26.44
CA ARG A 594 -15.71 -11.98 -25.23
C ARG A 594 -15.94 -13.46 -25.47
N LEU A 595 -16.74 -13.80 -26.48
CA LEU A 595 -17.11 -15.17 -26.80
C LEU A 595 -16.29 -15.76 -27.96
N THR A 596 -15.38 -15.01 -28.56
CA THR A 596 -14.58 -15.42 -29.70
C THR A 596 -13.17 -15.76 -29.29
N GLN A 597 -12.66 -16.89 -29.69
CA GLN A 597 -11.27 -17.28 -29.50
C GLN A 597 -10.33 -16.39 -30.30
N LYS A 598 -9.22 -16.05 -29.69
CA LYS A 598 -8.11 -15.26 -30.26
C LYS A 598 -6.79 -15.92 -29.97
N ALA A 599 -5.84 -15.80 -30.86
CA ALA A 599 -4.45 -16.13 -30.57
C ALA A 599 -3.76 -14.89 -30.02
N TYR A 600 -3.17 -14.98 -28.83
CA TYR A 600 -2.39 -13.91 -28.23
C TYR A 600 -0.91 -14.14 -28.53
N THR A 601 -0.26 -13.17 -29.15
CA THR A 601 1.06 -13.39 -29.75
C THR A 601 2.16 -12.58 -29.12
N LYS A 602 1.95 -11.27 -28.91
CA LYS A 602 3.01 -10.33 -28.56
C LYS A 602 2.55 -9.40 -27.44
N LEU A 603 3.43 -9.16 -26.49
CA LEU A 603 3.29 -8.16 -25.44
C LEU A 603 4.41 -7.13 -25.58
N GLU A 604 4.04 -5.86 -25.65
CA GLU A 604 4.95 -4.71 -25.66
C GLU A 604 4.70 -3.90 -24.40
N LEU A 605 5.76 -3.56 -23.67
CA LEU A 605 5.70 -2.70 -22.49
C LEU A 605 6.38 -1.38 -22.80
N GLU A 606 5.70 -0.27 -22.48
CA GLU A 606 6.30 1.06 -22.47
C GLU A 606 6.80 1.36 -21.06
N LEU A 607 8.11 1.47 -20.92
CA LEU A 607 8.79 1.68 -19.64
C LEU A 607 9.04 3.17 -19.40
N GLY A 608 8.89 3.61 -18.14
CA GLY A 608 9.03 5.03 -17.78
C GLY A 608 10.46 5.58 -17.91
N HIS A 609 11.46 4.71 -17.80
CA HIS A 609 12.88 5.02 -17.96
C HIS A 609 13.69 3.77 -18.29
N ASN A 610 14.96 3.95 -18.66
CA ASN A 610 15.87 2.83 -18.86
C ASN A 610 16.27 2.25 -17.51
N TYR A 611 16.18 0.95 -17.37
CA TYR A 611 16.45 0.27 -16.11
C TYR A 611 17.92 -0.14 -16.00
N ALA A 612 18.46 0.04 -14.79
CA ALA A 612 19.74 -0.54 -14.43
C ALA A 612 19.60 -2.08 -14.25
N GLU A 613 20.71 -2.78 -14.24
CA GLU A 613 20.73 -4.22 -13.95
C GLU A 613 20.03 -4.52 -12.61
N GLY A 614 19.18 -5.54 -12.61
CA GLY A 614 18.38 -5.97 -11.46
C GLY A 614 17.11 -5.15 -11.20
N ILE A 615 16.73 -4.25 -12.13
CA ILE A 615 15.45 -3.52 -12.09
C ILE A 615 14.68 -3.87 -13.36
N TYR A 616 13.49 -4.48 -13.24
CA TYR A 616 12.72 -4.93 -14.39
C TYR A 616 11.27 -5.25 -14.01
N PHE A 617 10.40 -5.37 -15.03
CA PHE A 617 9.12 -6.04 -14.90
C PHE A 617 9.23 -7.47 -15.44
N GLU A 618 8.75 -8.43 -14.67
CA GLU A 618 8.48 -9.77 -15.15
C GLU A 618 6.99 -9.85 -15.49
N ALA A 619 6.67 -10.37 -16.68
CA ALA A 619 5.29 -10.51 -17.11
C ALA A 619 4.90 -11.99 -17.23
N HIS A 620 3.67 -12.28 -16.81
CA HIS A 620 3.05 -13.60 -16.91
C HIS A 620 1.64 -13.44 -17.50
N TYR A 621 1.12 -14.53 -18.05
CA TYR A 621 -0.27 -14.60 -18.46
C TYR A 621 -0.97 -15.84 -17.90
N ASN A 622 -2.28 -15.76 -17.78
CA ASN A 622 -3.19 -16.90 -17.69
C ASN A 622 -4.36 -16.70 -18.64
N THR A 623 -5.11 -17.77 -18.92
CA THR A 623 -6.27 -17.72 -19.80
C THR A 623 -7.56 -18.08 -19.06
N LEU A 624 -8.71 -17.98 -19.72
CA LEU A 624 -9.97 -18.37 -19.12
C LEU A 624 -9.98 -19.86 -18.77
N ASN A 625 -9.41 -20.69 -19.64
CA ASN A 625 -9.40 -22.15 -19.52
C ASN A 625 -8.19 -22.70 -18.75
N ASN A 626 -7.16 -21.88 -18.51
CA ASN A 626 -5.98 -22.26 -17.73
C ASN A 626 -5.62 -21.15 -16.74
N SER A 627 -5.89 -21.39 -15.46
CA SER A 627 -5.60 -20.44 -14.38
C SER A 627 -4.13 -20.41 -13.94
N THR A 628 -3.29 -21.31 -14.45
CA THR A 628 -1.86 -21.33 -14.14
C THR A 628 -1.14 -20.17 -14.82
N TRP A 629 -0.33 -19.44 -14.06
CA TRP A 629 0.47 -18.35 -14.60
C TRP A 629 1.66 -18.90 -15.41
N THR A 630 1.77 -18.45 -16.65
CA THR A 630 2.86 -18.79 -17.56
C THR A 630 3.73 -17.56 -17.78
N ALA A 631 5.04 -17.68 -17.59
CA ALA A 631 5.97 -16.58 -17.77
C ALA A 631 6.08 -16.21 -19.26
N ILE A 632 6.04 -14.90 -19.55
CA ILE A 632 6.36 -14.33 -20.87
C ILE A 632 7.84 -13.98 -20.91
N GLY A 633 8.34 -13.33 -19.85
CA GLY A 633 9.75 -12.99 -19.68
C GLY A 633 9.99 -11.72 -18.86
N ASP A 634 11.26 -11.36 -18.78
CA ASP A 634 11.76 -10.15 -18.11
C ASP A 634 11.82 -8.98 -19.10
N PHE A 635 11.14 -7.89 -18.76
CA PHE A 635 11.12 -6.67 -19.55
C PHE A 635 12.07 -5.64 -18.92
N LYS A 636 13.20 -5.45 -19.60
CA LYS A 636 14.27 -4.53 -19.18
C LYS A 636 14.38 -3.43 -20.22
N GLY A 637 14.39 -2.18 -19.78
CA GLY A 637 14.74 -1.07 -20.65
C GLY A 637 16.22 -1.19 -21.06
N ASN A 638 16.52 -0.90 -22.32
CA ASN A 638 17.89 -0.75 -22.78
C ASN A 638 18.22 0.73 -22.99
N SER A 639 19.49 1.03 -23.32
CA SER A 639 19.95 2.41 -23.51
C SER A 639 19.21 3.17 -24.63
N ASP A 640 18.60 2.44 -25.56
CA ASP A 640 18.11 3.02 -26.82
C ASP A 640 16.59 3.06 -26.92
N THR A 641 15.88 2.18 -26.22
CA THR A 641 14.42 2.14 -26.29
C THR A 641 13.75 2.00 -24.92
N ARG A 642 12.61 2.65 -24.76
CA ARG A 642 11.69 2.45 -23.63
C ARG A 642 10.68 1.35 -23.87
N ILE A 643 10.60 0.85 -25.10
CA ILE A 643 9.66 -0.22 -25.47
C ILE A 643 10.40 -1.54 -25.40
N ALA A 644 9.91 -2.43 -24.58
CA ALA A 644 10.40 -3.79 -24.47
C ALA A 644 9.34 -4.76 -24.99
N THR A 645 9.75 -5.72 -25.83
CA THR A 645 8.85 -6.67 -26.49
C THR A 645 9.10 -8.08 -26.01
N GLY A 646 8.04 -8.83 -25.73
CA GLY A 646 8.05 -10.24 -25.43
C GLY A 646 6.99 -10.99 -26.24
N TYR A 647 7.28 -12.22 -26.61
CA TYR A 647 6.35 -13.09 -27.32
C TYR A 647 5.73 -14.10 -26.35
N LEU A 648 4.42 -14.30 -26.43
CA LEU A 648 3.74 -15.23 -25.55
C LEU A 648 4.12 -16.67 -25.93
N PRO A 649 4.66 -17.47 -25.00
CA PRO A 649 4.96 -18.87 -25.26
C PRO A 649 3.73 -19.63 -25.76
N LEU A 650 3.90 -20.46 -26.77
CA LEU A 650 2.87 -21.32 -27.35
C LEU A 650 1.69 -20.58 -28.00
N ASN A 651 1.75 -19.25 -28.19
CA ASN A 651 0.67 -18.44 -28.75
C ASN A 651 -0.70 -18.89 -28.22
N PRO A 652 -1.03 -18.61 -26.94
CA PRO A 652 -2.21 -19.16 -26.31
C PRO A 652 -3.48 -18.74 -27.07
N VAL A 653 -4.37 -19.69 -27.30
CA VAL A 653 -5.66 -19.48 -27.95
C VAL A 653 -6.76 -19.62 -26.93
N ASP A 654 -7.44 -18.51 -26.61
CA ASP A 654 -8.55 -18.48 -25.67
C ASP A 654 -9.48 -17.29 -25.96
N ASN A 655 -10.64 -17.26 -25.31
CA ASN A 655 -11.57 -16.15 -25.40
C ASN A 655 -11.06 -14.91 -24.63
N MET A 656 -10.36 -15.13 -23.53
CA MET A 656 -9.84 -14.09 -22.65
C MET A 656 -8.46 -14.46 -22.10
N LEU A 657 -7.65 -13.43 -21.89
CA LEU A 657 -6.33 -13.56 -21.26
C LEU A 657 -6.21 -12.51 -20.16
N GLN A 658 -5.53 -12.85 -19.09
CA GLN A 658 -5.17 -11.95 -18.00
C GLN A 658 -3.64 -11.85 -17.89
N LEU A 659 -3.13 -10.63 -17.72
CA LEU A 659 -1.71 -10.37 -17.50
C LEU A 659 -1.44 -10.16 -16.01
N ASN A 660 -0.29 -10.60 -15.57
CA ASN A 660 0.31 -10.27 -14.28
C ASN A 660 1.68 -9.63 -14.51
N PHE A 661 1.87 -8.45 -13.96
CA PHE A 661 3.13 -7.70 -14.00
C PHE A 661 3.74 -7.68 -12.62
N CYS A 662 4.93 -8.27 -12.49
CA CYS A 662 5.70 -8.29 -11.25
C CYS A 662 6.85 -7.27 -11.35
N ALA A 663 6.82 -6.25 -10.51
CA ALA A 663 7.89 -5.28 -10.40
C ALA A 663 9.02 -5.85 -9.55
N ASN A 664 10.24 -5.85 -10.05
CA ASN A 664 11.43 -6.36 -9.37
C ASN A 664 12.51 -5.29 -9.28
N SER A 665 13.10 -5.10 -8.11
CA SER A 665 14.24 -4.21 -7.90
C SER A 665 15.19 -4.77 -6.84
N ASN A 666 16.48 -4.79 -7.16
CA ASN A 666 17.55 -5.09 -6.22
C ASN A 666 18.15 -3.82 -5.58
N LYS A 667 17.56 -2.64 -5.82
CA LYS A 667 18.02 -1.34 -5.32
C LYS A 667 16.90 -0.64 -4.57
N ALA A 668 17.07 -0.45 -3.28
CA ALA A 668 16.05 0.16 -2.41
C ALA A 668 15.60 1.56 -2.86
N ALA A 669 16.51 2.37 -3.43
CA ALA A 669 16.22 3.73 -3.88
C ALA A 669 15.65 3.82 -5.31
N LYS A 670 15.36 2.69 -5.97
CA LYS A 670 14.89 2.67 -7.36
C LYS A 670 13.78 1.65 -7.56
N THR A 671 12.83 1.98 -8.41
CA THR A 671 11.71 1.12 -8.78
C THR A 671 11.58 1.04 -10.31
N PRO A 672 11.17 -0.11 -10.87
CA PRO A 672 10.74 -0.12 -12.26
C PRO A 672 9.45 0.71 -12.42
N SER A 673 9.29 1.33 -13.57
CA SER A 673 8.15 2.19 -13.90
C SER A 673 7.54 1.74 -15.23
N LEU A 674 6.27 1.38 -15.21
CA LEU A 674 5.50 0.97 -16.40
C LEU A 674 4.52 2.09 -16.76
N ILE A 675 4.65 2.63 -17.98
CA ILE A 675 3.74 3.65 -18.51
C ILE A 675 2.51 2.99 -19.12
N GLY A 676 2.72 1.90 -19.86
CA GLY A 676 1.63 1.20 -20.50
C GLY A 676 2.06 -0.11 -21.12
N TYR A 677 1.09 -0.85 -21.60
CA TYR A 677 1.32 -2.07 -22.36
C TYR A 677 0.42 -2.14 -23.59
N ASN A 678 0.87 -2.92 -24.56
CA ASN A 678 0.09 -3.32 -25.73
C ASN A 678 0.19 -4.84 -25.91
N LEU A 679 -0.94 -5.54 -25.78
CA LEU A 679 -1.05 -6.97 -26.04
C LEU A 679 -1.71 -7.16 -27.40
N THR A 680 -1.01 -7.80 -28.33
CA THR A 680 -1.54 -8.12 -29.67
C THR A 680 -2.30 -9.44 -29.61
N ALA A 681 -3.57 -9.40 -30.01
CA ALA A 681 -4.40 -10.57 -30.22
C ALA A 681 -4.83 -10.64 -31.68
N ILE A 682 -4.85 -11.84 -32.24
CA ILE A 682 -5.24 -12.09 -33.63
C ILE A 682 -6.57 -12.82 -33.62
N LEU A 683 -7.59 -12.14 -34.11
CA LEU A 683 -8.94 -12.71 -34.25
C LEU A 683 -9.04 -13.62 -35.48
N TYR A 684 -8.44 -13.15 -36.56
CA TYR A 684 -8.32 -13.87 -37.80
C TYR A 684 -6.84 -13.84 -38.22
N PRO A 685 -6.10 -14.95 -38.03
CA PRO A 685 -4.67 -14.93 -38.25
C PRO A 685 -4.31 -14.69 -39.74
N PRO A 686 -3.14 -14.06 -39.99
CA PRO A 686 -2.62 -13.83 -41.34
C PRO A 686 -2.58 -15.11 -42.14
N ARG A 687 -2.92 -14.99 -43.41
CA ARG A 687 -2.94 -16.12 -44.33
C ARG A 687 -1.74 -16.08 -45.24
N LYS A 688 -1.12 -17.22 -45.38
CA LYS A 688 -0.07 -17.45 -46.35
C LYS A 688 -0.66 -18.30 -47.51
N ASP A 689 0.12 -19.24 -47.91
CA ASP A 689 -0.19 -20.11 -49.03
C ASP A 689 -1.41 -21.01 -48.79
N ILE A 690 -2.06 -21.35 -49.87
CA ILE A 690 -3.17 -22.31 -49.90
C ILE A 690 -2.65 -23.63 -50.49
N ILE A 691 -2.76 -24.69 -49.69
CA ILE A 691 -2.37 -26.03 -50.08
C ILE A 691 -3.63 -26.79 -50.48
N ALA A 692 -3.62 -27.25 -51.73
CA ALA A 692 -4.64 -28.17 -52.24
C ALA A 692 -4.01 -29.55 -52.40
N CYS A 693 -4.58 -30.56 -51.76
CA CYS A 693 -4.04 -31.91 -51.87
C CYS A 693 -5.16 -32.98 -51.77
N THR A 694 -4.88 -34.14 -52.29
CA THR A 694 -5.72 -35.33 -52.13
C THR A 694 -4.92 -36.41 -51.44
N VAL A 695 -5.39 -36.88 -50.31
CA VAL A 695 -4.71 -37.93 -49.52
C VAL A 695 -5.47 -39.25 -49.60
N ARG A 696 -4.72 -40.34 -49.58
CA ARG A 696 -5.24 -41.71 -49.64
C ARG A 696 -5.51 -42.18 -48.21
N ALA A 697 -6.64 -42.81 -47.99
CA ALA A 697 -6.98 -43.49 -46.76
C ALA A 697 -7.48 -44.91 -47.10
N ALA A 698 -6.55 -45.81 -47.16
CA ALA A 698 -6.81 -47.23 -47.40
C ALA A 698 -6.30 -48.09 -46.28
N GLN A 699 -6.96 -49.18 -46.01
CA GLN A 699 -6.51 -50.14 -45.00
C GLN A 699 -5.21 -50.81 -45.55
N GLY A 700 -4.11 -50.74 -44.78
CA GLY A 700 -2.85 -51.38 -45.17
C GLY A 700 -1.88 -50.50 -45.99
N VAL A 701 -2.11 -49.20 -46.09
CA VAL A 701 -1.12 -48.27 -46.64
C VAL A 701 0.09 -48.26 -45.75
N GLN A 702 1.13 -48.99 -46.16
CA GLN A 702 2.46 -48.98 -45.48
C GLN A 702 3.25 -47.76 -45.97
N THR A 703 3.61 -46.91 -45.08
CA THR A 703 4.68 -45.97 -45.27
C THR A 703 6.00 -46.75 -45.10
N LYS A 704 7.08 -46.36 -45.79
CA LYS A 704 8.37 -47.09 -45.82
C LYS A 704 9.01 -47.30 -44.44
N ASP A 705 8.61 -46.55 -43.42
CA ASP A 705 9.19 -46.58 -42.10
C ASP A 705 8.18 -46.86 -40.97
N VAL A 706 7.57 -48.02 -40.99
CA VAL A 706 6.94 -48.71 -39.84
C VAL A 706 5.73 -48.03 -39.16
N LEU A 707 5.36 -46.79 -39.48
CA LEU A 707 4.15 -46.13 -38.91
C LEU A 707 3.00 -46.24 -39.92
N SER A 708 2.34 -47.40 -39.99
CA SER A 708 1.05 -47.53 -40.69
C SER A 708 -0.02 -46.83 -39.84
N SER A 709 -0.42 -45.63 -40.24
CA SER A 709 -1.61 -45.00 -39.63
C SER A 709 -2.83 -45.81 -40.01
N LYS A 710 -3.54 -46.29 -39.00
CA LYS A 710 -4.82 -47.00 -39.24
C LYS A 710 -5.82 -46.07 -39.90
N TYR A 711 -6.66 -46.60 -40.77
CA TYR A 711 -7.72 -45.84 -41.45
C TYR A 711 -8.52 -44.97 -40.48
N GLU A 712 -8.93 -45.51 -39.32
CA GLU A 712 -9.64 -44.79 -38.27
C GLU A 712 -8.87 -43.60 -37.71
N SER A 713 -7.56 -43.74 -37.54
CA SER A 713 -6.69 -42.63 -37.09
C SER A 713 -6.61 -41.50 -38.10
N ILE A 714 -6.48 -41.85 -39.38
CA ILE A 714 -6.48 -40.89 -40.49
C ILE A 714 -7.83 -40.14 -40.54
N LYS A 715 -8.94 -40.90 -40.56
CA LYS A 715 -10.28 -40.35 -40.54
C LYS A 715 -10.50 -39.41 -39.38
N LEU A 716 -10.15 -39.86 -38.16
CA LEU A 716 -10.31 -39.05 -36.95
C LEU A 716 -9.48 -37.77 -37.01
N ALA A 717 -8.23 -37.83 -37.44
CA ALA A 717 -7.36 -36.67 -37.56
C ALA A 717 -7.92 -35.66 -38.58
N LEU A 718 -8.37 -36.12 -39.75
CA LEU A 718 -8.91 -35.25 -40.77
C LEU A 718 -10.27 -34.66 -40.40
N ASP A 719 -11.18 -35.44 -39.76
CA ASP A 719 -12.46 -34.96 -39.29
C ASP A 719 -12.31 -33.95 -38.13
N ASN A 720 -11.36 -34.17 -37.25
CA ASN A 720 -11.02 -33.21 -36.16
C ASN A 720 -10.41 -31.95 -36.76
N GLY A 721 -9.48 -32.07 -37.70
CA GLY A 721 -8.89 -30.90 -38.38
C GLY A 721 -9.95 -30.05 -39.07
N ARG A 722 -10.91 -30.69 -39.77
CA ARG A 722 -12.01 -30.01 -40.42
C ARG A 722 -12.97 -29.29 -39.46
N LYS A 723 -13.18 -29.84 -38.26
CA LYS A 723 -14.04 -29.27 -37.20
C LYS A 723 -13.33 -28.24 -36.35
N ALA A 724 -12.01 -28.19 -36.43
CA ALA A 724 -11.21 -27.27 -35.62
C ALA A 724 -11.54 -25.82 -35.94
N THR A 725 -11.79 -25.03 -34.92
CA THR A 725 -12.02 -23.59 -35.03
C THR A 725 -10.73 -22.80 -35.20
N TRP A 726 -9.60 -23.40 -34.77
CA TRP A 726 -8.26 -22.84 -34.84
C TRP A 726 -7.28 -23.68 -35.65
N PRO A 727 -6.13 -23.09 -36.04
CA PRO A 727 -5.16 -23.77 -36.87
C PRO A 727 -4.71 -25.10 -36.30
N VAL A 728 -4.60 -26.06 -37.18
CA VAL A 728 -4.08 -27.38 -36.89
C VAL A 728 -2.63 -27.43 -37.37
N LYS A 729 -1.74 -28.00 -36.57
CA LYS A 729 -0.36 -28.21 -36.97
C LYS A 729 -0.28 -29.35 -37.93
N ILE A 730 0.35 -29.12 -39.08
CA ILE A 730 0.68 -30.14 -40.06
C ILE A 730 2.14 -30.11 -40.41
N PHE A 731 2.65 -31.22 -40.93
CA PHE A 731 3.93 -31.27 -41.61
C PHE A 731 3.67 -31.30 -43.12
N ASP A 732 4.28 -30.38 -43.84
CA ASP A 732 4.13 -30.29 -45.29
C ASP A 732 4.96 -31.37 -46.01
N ILE A 733 5.00 -31.34 -47.36
CA ILE A 733 5.78 -32.30 -48.17
C ILE A 733 7.30 -32.17 -47.98
N HIS A 734 7.77 -31.07 -47.46
CA HIS A 734 9.19 -30.81 -47.15
C HIS A 734 9.57 -31.22 -45.76
N GLY A 735 8.60 -31.51 -44.88
CA GLY A 735 8.75 -31.85 -43.49
C GLY A 735 8.75 -30.62 -42.58
N ASP A 736 8.40 -29.46 -43.09
CA ASP A 736 8.30 -28.23 -42.31
C ASP A 736 6.95 -28.20 -41.55
N GLN A 737 7.04 -27.84 -40.29
CA GLN A 737 5.84 -27.72 -39.46
C GLN A 737 5.16 -26.36 -39.71
N ILE A 738 3.93 -26.41 -40.23
CA ILE A 738 3.14 -25.23 -40.50
C ILE A 738 1.77 -25.31 -39.79
N ASN A 739 1.17 -24.16 -39.54
CA ASN A 739 -0.18 -24.07 -38.99
C ASN A 739 -1.17 -23.88 -40.14
N VAL A 740 -2.23 -24.68 -40.19
CA VAL A 740 -3.22 -24.62 -41.28
C VAL A 740 -4.64 -24.60 -40.77
N LYS A 741 -5.50 -23.94 -41.50
CA LYS A 741 -6.95 -24.02 -41.38
C LYS A 741 -7.54 -24.82 -42.55
N PHE A 742 -8.42 -25.77 -42.27
CA PHE A 742 -9.14 -26.48 -43.28
C PHE A 742 -10.21 -25.57 -43.91
N LEU A 743 -10.12 -25.33 -45.19
CA LEU A 743 -11.08 -24.52 -45.93
C LEU A 743 -12.23 -25.38 -46.49
N PRO A 744 -13.43 -24.80 -46.72
CA PRO A 744 -14.47 -25.44 -47.45
C PRO A 744 -13.99 -25.76 -48.87
N LEU A 745 -14.31 -26.97 -49.32
CA LEU A 745 -14.06 -27.38 -50.71
C LEU A 745 -15.00 -26.65 -51.67
N PRO A 746 -14.60 -26.47 -52.93
CA PRO A 746 -15.46 -25.93 -53.98
C PRO A 746 -16.76 -26.70 -54.11
N SER A 747 -17.83 -26.01 -54.55
CA SER A 747 -19.12 -26.63 -54.79
C SER A 747 -18.99 -27.80 -55.80
N GLY A 748 -19.55 -28.95 -55.43
CA GLY A 748 -19.47 -30.16 -56.23
C GLY A 748 -18.25 -31.06 -55.96
N THR A 749 -17.28 -30.59 -55.18
CA THR A 749 -16.14 -31.42 -54.77
C THR A 749 -16.43 -32.16 -53.47
N PRO A 750 -16.51 -33.50 -53.47
CA PRO A 750 -16.79 -34.26 -52.26
C PRO A 750 -15.58 -34.27 -51.34
N TRP A 751 -15.84 -34.21 -50.02
CA TRP A 751 -14.80 -34.37 -48.99
C TRP A 751 -14.10 -35.74 -49.08
N ILE A 752 -14.89 -36.76 -49.34
CA ILE A 752 -14.44 -38.12 -49.53
C ILE A 752 -14.89 -38.59 -50.93
N SER A 753 -13.97 -39.12 -51.71
CA SER A 753 -14.22 -39.72 -52.96
C SER A 753 -13.78 -41.20 -53.00
N LEU A 754 -14.52 -42.02 -53.68
CA LEU A 754 -14.14 -43.41 -54.00
C LEU A 754 -13.38 -43.43 -55.30
N TYR A 755 -12.15 -43.89 -55.29
CA TYR A 755 -11.39 -44.13 -56.52
C TYR A 755 -11.23 -45.62 -56.71
N LYS A 756 -11.59 -46.09 -57.88
CA LYS A 756 -11.45 -47.48 -58.29
C LYS A 756 -10.27 -47.55 -59.25
N ASP A 757 -9.19 -48.19 -58.81
CA ASP A 757 -8.09 -48.46 -59.73
C ASP A 757 -8.48 -49.58 -60.67
N GLU A 758 -8.54 -49.27 -61.96
CA GLU A 758 -8.92 -50.22 -63.01
C GLU A 758 -7.91 -51.37 -63.16
N ARG A 759 -6.66 -51.18 -62.80
CA ARG A 759 -5.59 -52.16 -62.88
C ARG A 759 -5.56 -53.12 -61.71
N SER A 760 -5.73 -52.63 -60.50
CA SER A 760 -5.65 -53.42 -59.28
C SER A 760 -6.98 -53.95 -58.78
N ARG A 761 -8.11 -53.50 -59.31
CA ARG A 761 -9.51 -53.74 -58.82
C ARG A 761 -9.72 -53.34 -57.36
N GLN A 762 -8.80 -52.57 -56.74
CA GLN A 762 -8.93 -52.10 -55.39
C GLN A 762 -9.71 -50.78 -55.34
N THR A 763 -10.59 -50.66 -54.36
CA THR A 763 -11.31 -49.41 -54.11
C THR A 763 -10.55 -48.66 -53.04
N GLU A 764 -10.24 -47.42 -53.34
CA GLU A 764 -9.45 -46.53 -52.47
C GLU A 764 -10.29 -45.34 -52.04
N LEU A 765 -10.29 -45.03 -50.75
CA LEU A 765 -10.88 -43.79 -50.24
C LEU A 765 -9.87 -42.66 -50.36
N ARG A 766 -10.30 -41.56 -50.94
CA ARG A 766 -9.50 -40.35 -51.08
C ARG A 766 -10.19 -39.18 -50.37
N TYR A 767 -9.43 -38.43 -49.54
CA TYR A 767 -9.87 -37.19 -48.94
C TYR A 767 -9.28 -36.02 -49.69
N ASN A 768 -10.16 -35.12 -50.16
CA ASN A 768 -9.75 -33.87 -50.77
C ASN A 768 -9.59 -32.81 -49.70
N LEU A 769 -8.43 -32.20 -49.63
CA LEU A 769 -8.03 -31.23 -48.60
C LEU A 769 -7.71 -29.89 -49.26
N LEU A 770 -8.32 -28.84 -48.74
CA LEU A 770 -7.95 -27.46 -49.04
C LEU A 770 -7.54 -26.81 -47.72
N LEU A 771 -6.26 -26.47 -47.61
CA LEU A 771 -5.65 -26.01 -46.41
C LEU A 771 -5.11 -24.59 -46.59
N GLN A 772 -5.40 -23.69 -45.71
CA GLN A 772 -4.84 -22.34 -45.67
C GLN A 772 -3.72 -22.31 -44.64
N GLU A 773 -2.53 -22.05 -45.08
CA GLU A 773 -1.42 -21.75 -44.15
C GLU A 773 -1.69 -20.44 -43.42
N ILE A 774 -1.37 -20.44 -42.13
CA ILE A 774 -1.65 -19.35 -41.23
C ILE A 774 -0.37 -19.02 -40.46
N ASP A 775 0.06 -17.78 -40.57
CA ASP A 775 1.16 -17.27 -39.74
C ASP A 775 0.63 -16.76 -38.40
N ILE A 776 0.96 -17.46 -37.34
CA ILE A 776 0.60 -17.05 -35.99
C ILE A 776 1.81 -16.61 -35.16
N GLY A 777 2.93 -16.31 -35.83
CA GLY A 777 4.15 -15.77 -35.23
C GLY A 777 5.08 -16.83 -34.67
#